data_13cab6d6601b6a21b44191e1fed84169
#
_entry.id   13cab6d6601b6a21b44191e1fed84169
#
_cell.length_a   1.000
_cell.length_b   1.000
_cell.length_c   1.000
_cell.angle_alpha   90.00
_cell.angle_beta   90.00
_cell.angle_gamma   90.00
#
_symmetry.space_group_name_H-M   'P 1'
#
loop_
_entity.id
_entity.type
_entity.pdbx_description
1 polymer ?
#
loop_
_entity_poly.entity_id
_entity_poly.type
_entity_poly.pdbx_seq_one_letter_code
_entity_poly.pdbx_strand_id
1 'polypeptide(L)'
;MGHVRRFLRRLINAIRPGREEAGLERELASHLVLLEDEYRRRGLSADEARRSARIALGGIDQAKERHRDARAFRWFDDTRRDAVYAIRSLRRTPVFAITAALVLGLGIGANTTVFTIVNTVLLQPLPFEQADDIVQVRRRVPSGSSGSFSMHDYLALTTQRGSLSALAILDVFSAGRYTLMTDGAAEPITGCRVSAAFFEVLGVSPVRGRLFMEGDDATGAPPTAVITQAFWGRRFANDPGIVGSALTVSGQPFTVIGVAPDAVRAFSAADMYLSFAVPEASRDRTNSFQVLARVVEGVSRSQAEAHLDTIARRHAEASTSLTNMPRGIVLRALQEDLVAPIRPALQVLMVAVGLVLLIACSNVANLVLARALARRREIAVMAALGASRWRIVRHVLAENMIVAAVGGGAGLLLTYVGVQALPALSGTNLPQSERIHIDAYVMVYVAATAGLAGILAGLSPALQLARGDLLHSMKEGSAQRGSGATAHRVRVALTLAQIALSTVLLAGAGLLMRSFSNLASVDPGFQVDRVLTMSVSMTPARYPNSARLGAYTDAVARRLERIPGVVSASSTTALPSEFPIDFPVSVVGRSDEPAVAGSSVQLDAWYRAINPHYFAAMNIPLRAGRVLTDSDGASGAPVVVVNQALARAAFPNGDALGGALVIGRGYLTDARDLRPRTIVGIVGDTRERGLRFAPPLTTYVPVAQSPERITRLVLDKIPLRWVLRTDREPADLVPTVRQAVLAVDPTQPAADFATMADVLGRSISPQRFNMVMLTTFSGLALALAAIGVYGLTAYAVAQRTREIGIRVSLGATRTQLLRGLLGQGLRLCLAGTILGLVGAIFLGRLLRTLLFGISATDGLTMVIVIATMMAVVVAATYLPAARACRIDPVRALRQE
;
A
#
# COMPACT_ATOMS: atom_id res chain seq x y z
N MET A 1 35.52 -28.51 -21.34
CA MET A 1 36.44 -27.59 -20.65
C MET A 1 37.13 -26.56 -21.58
N GLY A 2 37.39 -26.83 -22.87
CA GLY A 2 38.01 -25.87 -23.77
C GLY A 2 37.22 -24.60 -24.11
N HIS A 3 35.89 -24.66 -24.19
CA HIS A 3 35.03 -23.51 -24.52
C HIS A 3 34.92 -22.48 -23.39
N VAL A 4 34.82 -22.93 -22.13
CA VAL A 4 34.77 -22.05 -20.96
C VAL A 4 36.10 -21.34 -20.71
N ARG A 5 37.24 -22.03 -20.88
CA ARG A 5 38.57 -21.43 -20.79
C ARG A 5 38.83 -20.39 -21.87
N ARG A 6 38.33 -20.63 -23.10
CA ARG A 6 38.40 -19.63 -24.21
C ARG A 6 37.49 -18.44 -23.92
N PHE A 7 36.30 -18.65 -23.37
CA PHE A 7 35.39 -17.57 -23.01
C PHE A 7 35.97 -16.70 -21.89
N LEU A 8 36.48 -17.30 -20.80
CA LEU A 8 37.11 -16.59 -19.67
C LEU A 8 38.36 -15.82 -20.11
N ARG A 9 39.25 -16.39 -20.99
CA ARG A 9 40.38 -15.66 -21.55
C ARG A 9 39.95 -14.47 -22.40
N ARG A 10 38.89 -14.61 -23.22
CA ARG A 10 38.35 -13.51 -24.03
C ARG A 10 37.73 -12.41 -23.11
N LEU A 11 37.14 -12.78 -22.01
CA LEU A 11 36.58 -11.84 -21.04
C LEU A 11 37.68 -11.07 -20.26
N ILE A 12 38.74 -11.76 -19.83
CA ILE A 12 39.90 -11.14 -19.16
C ILE A 12 40.64 -10.19 -20.10
N ASN A 13 40.82 -10.56 -21.38
CA ASN A 13 41.45 -9.73 -22.37
C ASN A 13 40.65 -8.50 -22.80
N ALA A 14 39.29 -8.58 -22.73
CA ALA A 14 38.41 -7.42 -22.93
C ALA A 14 38.54 -6.39 -21.80
N ILE A 15 38.88 -6.83 -20.58
CA ILE A 15 39.04 -5.95 -19.41
C ILE A 15 40.46 -5.32 -19.33
N ARG A 16 41.50 -5.97 -19.89
CA ARG A 16 42.90 -5.51 -19.86
C ARG A 16 43.60 -5.53 -21.23
N PRO A 17 43.26 -4.59 -22.14
CA PRO A 17 43.74 -4.65 -23.53
C PRO A 17 45.24 -4.34 -23.74
N GLY A 18 45.95 -3.72 -22.78
CA GLY A 18 47.28 -3.17 -23.01
C GLY A 18 48.46 -4.16 -23.02
N ARG A 19 48.33 -5.38 -22.47
CA ARG A 19 49.45 -6.32 -22.37
C ARG A 19 49.68 -7.19 -23.60
N GLU A 20 48.65 -7.47 -24.38
CA GLU A 20 48.75 -8.33 -25.57
C GLU A 20 49.07 -7.56 -26.87
N GLU A 21 48.79 -6.26 -26.92
CA GLU A 21 49.14 -5.40 -28.06
C GLU A 21 50.65 -5.32 -28.28
N ALA A 22 51.40 -5.19 -27.19
CA ALA A 22 52.85 -5.23 -27.22
C ALA A 22 53.44 -6.61 -27.63
N GLY A 23 52.69 -7.70 -27.39
CA GLY A 23 53.01 -9.06 -27.84
C GLY A 23 52.80 -9.24 -29.33
N LEU A 24 51.65 -8.77 -29.84
CA LEU A 24 51.31 -8.82 -31.25
C LEU A 24 52.25 -7.96 -32.12
N GLU A 25 52.66 -6.78 -31.63
CA GLU A 25 53.65 -5.94 -32.33
C GLU A 25 54.99 -6.65 -32.49
N ARG A 26 55.45 -7.34 -31.46
CA ARG A 26 56.67 -8.16 -31.50
C ARG A 26 56.54 -9.34 -32.45
N GLU A 27 55.40 -10.03 -32.47
CA GLU A 27 55.12 -11.16 -33.35
C GLU A 27 55.05 -10.73 -34.83
N LEU A 28 54.36 -9.64 -35.15
CA LEU A 28 54.29 -9.06 -36.49
C LEU A 28 55.67 -8.54 -36.97
N ALA A 29 56.44 -7.92 -36.07
CA ALA A 29 57.76 -7.48 -36.34
C ALA A 29 58.69 -8.66 -36.65
N SER A 30 58.59 -9.75 -35.88
CA SER A 30 59.38 -10.99 -36.16
C SER A 30 58.98 -11.66 -37.47
N HIS A 31 57.67 -11.72 -37.80
CA HIS A 31 57.21 -12.22 -39.11
C HIS A 31 57.68 -11.37 -40.28
N LEU A 32 57.74 -10.06 -40.12
CA LEU A 32 58.28 -9.13 -41.17
C LEU A 32 59.72 -9.37 -41.42
N VAL A 33 60.54 -9.58 -40.39
CA VAL A 33 61.97 -9.91 -40.48
C VAL A 33 62.17 -11.25 -41.22
N LEU A 34 61.39 -12.28 -40.87
CA LEU A 34 61.49 -13.59 -41.52
C LEU A 34 61.11 -13.52 -42.99
N LEU A 35 60.11 -12.78 -43.40
CA LEU A 35 59.73 -12.56 -44.80
C LEU A 35 60.73 -11.76 -45.52
N GLU A 36 61.39 -10.75 -44.93
CA GLU A 36 62.47 -9.96 -45.51
C GLU A 36 63.69 -10.83 -45.79
N ASP A 37 64.05 -11.71 -44.82
CA ASP A 37 65.12 -12.68 -44.98
C ASP A 37 64.88 -13.71 -46.12
N GLU A 38 63.65 -14.17 -46.26
CA GLU A 38 63.19 -15.09 -47.28
C GLU A 38 63.27 -14.45 -48.66
N TYR A 39 62.85 -13.20 -48.82
CA TYR A 39 62.97 -12.48 -50.10
C TYR A 39 64.39 -12.13 -50.42
N ARG A 40 65.31 -11.87 -49.46
CA ARG A 40 66.71 -11.73 -49.62
C ARG A 40 67.38 -13.02 -50.15
N ARG A 41 67.00 -14.19 -49.60
CA ARG A 41 67.49 -15.50 -50.11
C ARG A 41 67.03 -15.79 -51.51
N ARG A 42 65.89 -15.20 -51.95
CA ARG A 42 65.45 -15.30 -53.36
C ARG A 42 66.13 -14.33 -54.29
N GLY A 43 67.14 -13.59 -53.85
CA GLY A 43 68.00 -12.75 -54.70
C GLY A 43 67.51 -11.30 -54.86
N LEU A 44 66.54 -10.83 -54.09
CA LEU A 44 66.15 -9.42 -54.15
C LEU A 44 67.10 -8.55 -53.30
N SER A 45 67.30 -7.29 -53.75
CA SER A 45 68.07 -6.29 -53.00
C SER A 45 67.38 -6.01 -51.65
N ALA A 46 68.14 -5.47 -50.67
CA ALA A 46 67.64 -5.22 -49.32
C ALA A 46 66.33 -4.35 -49.28
N ASP A 47 66.30 -3.34 -50.15
CA ASP A 47 65.13 -2.42 -50.22
C ASP A 47 63.97 -3.04 -50.96
N GLU A 48 64.19 -3.86 -51.99
CA GLU A 48 63.08 -4.62 -52.66
C GLU A 48 62.52 -5.74 -51.77
N ALA A 49 63.38 -6.46 -51.07
CA ALA A 49 63.00 -7.48 -50.12
C ALA A 49 62.09 -6.91 -48.99
N ARG A 50 62.43 -5.74 -48.44
CA ARG A 50 61.68 -5.02 -47.43
C ARG A 50 60.33 -4.52 -47.94
N ARG A 51 60.33 -4.05 -49.22
CA ARG A 51 59.09 -3.60 -49.87
C ARG A 51 58.13 -4.77 -50.13
N SER A 52 58.70 -5.87 -50.68
CA SER A 52 57.92 -7.08 -50.94
C SER A 52 57.38 -7.78 -49.69
N ALA A 53 58.17 -7.82 -48.63
CA ALA A 53 57.71 -8.32 -47.33
C ALA A 53 56.55 -7.53 -46.75
N ARG A 54 56.58 -6.18 -46.87
CA ARG A 54 55.44 -5.32 -46.43
C ARG A 54 54.18 -5.53 -47.29
N ILE A 55 54.34 -5.72 -48.59
CA ILE A 55 53.27 -5.98 -49.54
C ILE A 55 52.64 -7.37 -49.25
N ALA A 56 53.47 -8.37 -49.02
CA ALA A 56 53.06 -9.74 -48.73
C ALA A 56 52.33 -9.85 -47.37
N LEU A 57 52.69 -9.06 -46.34
CA LEU A 57 52.03 -8.99 -45.03
C LEU A 57 50.67 -8.26 -45.09
N GLY A 58 50.44 -7.48 -46.16
CA GLY A 58 49.16 -6.82 -46.41
C GLY A 58 48.82 -5.67 -45.44
N GLY A 59 49.84 -4.87 -45.08
CA GLY A 59 49.63 -3.72 -44.17
C GLY A 59 49.51 -4.10 -42.67
N ILE A 60 50.47 -3.61 -41.86
CA ILE A 60 50.54 -3.92 -40.43
C ILE A 60 49.26 -3.54 -39.69
N ASP A 61 48.65 -2.43 -40.03
CA ASP A 61 47.41 -1.94 -39.40
C ASP A 61 46.21 -2.80 -39.76
N GLN A 62 46.15 -3.30 -41.02
CA GLN A 62 45.11 -4.24 -41.45
C GLN A 62 45.23 -5.62 -40.75
N ALA A 63 46.47 -6.10 -40.58
CA ALA A 63 46.71 -7.34 -39.84
C ALA A 63 46.37 -7.19 -38.35
N LYS A 64 46.72 -6.06 -37.74
CA LYS A 64 46.31 -5.71 -36.36
C LYS A 64 44.80 -5.66 -36.23
N GLU A 65 44.09 -5.05 -37.17
CA GLU A 65 42.64 -4.96 -37.15
C GLU A 65 41.94 -6.33 -37.33
N ARG A 66 42.41 -7.15 -38.28
CA ARG A 66 41.91 -8.54 -38.46
C ARG A 66 42.10 -9.40 -37.19
N HIS A 67 43.23 -9.23 -36.52
CA HIS A 67 43.54 -9.96 -35.29
C HIS A 67 42.69 -9.49 -34.09
N ARG A 68 42.44 -8.19 -33.99
CA ARG A 68 41.47 -7.62 -33.02
C ARG A 68 40.08 -8.14 -33.30
N ASP A 69 39.65 -8.17 -34.55
CA ASP A 69 38.33 -8.67 -34.97
C ASP A 69 38.11 -10.14 -34.67
N ALA A 70 39.16 -10.96 -34.69
CA ALA A 70 39.08 -12.41 -34.39
C ALA A 70 39.08 -12.76 -32.90
N ARG A 71 39.60 -11.90 -32.03
CA ARG A 71 39.79 -12.16 -30.58
C ARG A 71 38.89 -11.39 -29.66
N ALA A 72 38.37 -10.24 -30.05
CA ALA A 72 37.53 -9.38 -29.21
C ALA A 72 36.06 -9.72 -29.37
N PHE A 73 35.32 -9.60 -28.29
CA PHE A 73 33.84 -9.48 -28.38
C PHE A 73 33.55 -8.11 -29.01
N ARG A 74 33.44 -8.04 -30.34
CA ARG A 74 33.16 -6.80 -31.10
C ARG A 74 32.05 -5.97 -30.48
N TRP A 75 30.98 -6.63 -29.99
CA TRP A 75 29.88 -5.95 -29.35
C TRP A 75 30.29 -5.25 -28.03
N PHE A 76 31.24 -5.82 -27.27
CA PHE A 76 31.68 -5.24 -25.99
C PHE A 76 32.56 -4.00 -26.22
N ASP A 77 33.53 -4.08 -27.11
CA ASP A 77 34.41 -2.95 -27.49
C ASP A 77 33.62 -1.82 -28.14
N ASP A 78 32.66 -2.16 -28.98
CA ASP A 78 31.75 -1.20 -29.59
C ASP A 78 30.85 -0.53 -28.52
N THR A 79 30.30 -1.31 -27.59
CA THR A 79 29.45 -0.77 -26.48
C THR A 79 30.27 0.14 -25.59
N ARG A 80 31.51 -0.22 -25.26
CA ARG A 80 32.40 0.62 -24.45
C ARG A 80 32.75 1.92 -25.17
N ARG A 81 33.06 1.88 -26.49
CA ARG A 81 33.29 3.08 -27.28
C ARG A 81 32.06 3.98 -27.34
N ASP A 82 30.90 3.39 -27.58
CA ASP A 82 29.63 4.12 -27.57
C ASP A 82 29.32 4.75 -26.18
N ALA A 83 29.58 4.03 -25.08
CA ALA A 83 29.44 4.56 -23.75
C ALA A 83 30.37 5.74 -23.43
N VAL A 84 31.67 5.63 -23.78
CA VAL A 84 32.66 6.72 -23.61
C VAL A 84 32.26 7.95 -24.43
N TYR A 85 31.82 7.73 -25.67
CA TYR A 85 31.37 8.84 -26.53
C TYR A 85 30.09 9.47 -25.95
N ALA A 86 29.13 8.67 -25.52
CA ALA A 86 27.88 9.13 -24.92
C ALA A 86 28.15 9.97 -23.66
N ILE A 87 29.06 9.53 -22.78
CA ILE A 87 29.46 10.30 -21.57
C ILE A 87 30.07 11.65 -21.97
N ARG A 88 30.98 11.68 -22.97
CA ARG A 88 31.56 12.94 -23.44
C ARG A 88 30.51 13.87 -24.05
N SER A 89 29.58 13.32 -24.83
CA SER A 89 28.46 14.03 -25.43
C SER A 89 27.53 14.65 -24.36
N LEU A 90 27.15 13.88 -23.32
CA LEU A 90 26.32 14.33 -22.22
C LEU A 90 27.01 15.41 -21.37
N ARG A 91 28.32 15.30 -21.13
CA ARG A 91 29.09 16.35 -20.41
C ARG A 91 29.14 17.69 -21.16
N ARG A 92 29.05 17.69 -22.50
CA ARG A 92 28.97 18.93 -23.31
C ARG A 92 27.57 19.58 -23.27
N THR A 93 26.53 18.86 -22.83
CA THR A 93 25.16 19.34 -22.74
C THR A 93 24.56 19.04 -21.36
N PRO A 94 25.09 19.66 -20.29
CA PRO A 94 24.75 19.29 -18.90
C PRO A 94 23.28 19.56 -18.56
N VAL A 95 22.71 20.65 -19.06
CA VAL A 95 21.28 20.98 -18.83
C VAL A 95 20.35 19.88 -19.33
N PHE A 96 20.61 19.36 -20.55
CA PHE A 96 19.83 18.23 -21.09
C PHE A 96 20.00 16.98 -20.23
N ALA A 97 21.25 16.61 -19.91
CA ALA A 97 21.54 15.39 -19.16
C ALA A 97 20.90 15.41 -17.77
N ILE A 98 21.03 16.53 -17.06
CA ILE A 98 20.45 16.71 -15.71
C ILE A 98 18.92 16.69 -15.78
N THR A 99 18.33 17.46 -16.70
CA THR A 99 16.84 17.50 -16.81
C THR A 99 16.27 16.13 -17.17
N ALA A 100 16.86 15.43 -18.13
CA ALA A 100 16.41 14.11 -18.54
C ALA A 100 16.59 13.06 -17.41
N ALA A 101 17.74 13.09 -16.71
CA ALA A 101 18.00 12.22 -15.58
C ALA A 101 17.03 12.49 -14.39
N LEU A 102 16.73 13.76 -14.09
CA LEU A 102 15.78 14.12 -13.05
C LEU A 102 14.34 13.67 -13.41
N VAL A 103 13.91 13.90 -14.66
CA VAL A 103 12.59 13.46 -15.14
C VAL A 103 12.44 11.94 -15.04
N LEU A 104 13.44 11.18 -15.50
CA LEU A 104 13.44 9.73 -15.39
C LEU A 104 13.57 9.28 -13.92
N GLY A 105 14.43 9.95 -13.14
CA GLY A 105 14.59 9.65 -11.71
C GLY A 105 13.31 9.80 -10.91
N LEU A 106 12.53 10.85 -11.17
CA LEU A 106 11.21 11.04 -10.57
C LEU A 106 10.23 9.93 -10.98
N GLY A 107 10.17 9.59 -12.27
CA GLY A 107 9.29 8.52 -12.77
C GLY A 107 9.68 7.13 -12.26
N ILE A 108 10.97 6.79 -12.30
CA ILE A 108 11.49 5.50 -11.81
C ILE A 108 11.36 5.44 -10.28
N GLY A 109 11.70 6.51 -9.55
CA GLY A 109 11.63 6.54 -8.09
C GLY A 109 10.20 6.37 -7.57
N ALA A 110 9.22 7.10 -8.13
CA ALA A 110 7.82 6.94 -7.78
C ALA A 110 7.34 5.50 -8.05
N ASN A 111 7.69 4.96 -9.22
CA ASN A 111 7.34 3.59 -9.61
C ASN A 111 7.97 2.55 -8.68
N THR A 112 9.25 2.69 -8.38
CA THR A 112 9.98 1.76 -7.51
C THR A 112 9.48 1.81 -6.07
N THR A 113 9.14 2.99 -5.54
CA THR A 113 8.57 3.12 -4.18
C THR A 113 7.27 2.32 -4.04
N VAL A 114 6.35 2.47 -5.00
CA VAL A 114 5.09 1.69 -4.99
C VAL A 114 5.38 0.21 -5.23
N PHE A 115 6.30 -0.13 -6.14
CA PHE A 115 6.69 -1.51 -6.37
C PHE A 115 7.29 -2.17 -5.12
N THR A 116 8.09 -1.46 -4.33
CA THR A 116 8.66 -1.98 -3.08
C THR A 116 7.54 -2.40 -2.13
N ILE A 117 6.47 -1.59 -2.00
CA ILE A 117 5.29 -1.94 -1.19
C ILE A 117 4.58 -3.17 -1.78
N VAL A 118 4.33 -3.15 -3.08
CA VAL A 118 3.64 -4.25 -3.79
C VAL A 118 4.46 -5.54 -3.71
N ASN A 119 5.78 -5.46 -3.88
CA ASN A 119 6.66 -6.62 -3.77
C ASN A 119 6.58 -7.25 -2.38
N THR A 120 6.76 -6.45 -1.32
CA THR A 120 6.74 -6.97 0.06
C THR A 120 5.36 -7.50 0.46
N VAL A 121 4.28 -6.82 0.06
CA VAL A 121 2.93 -7.14 0.55
C VAL A 121 2.20 -8.16 -0.33
N LEU A 122 2.34 -8.07 -1.67
CA LEU A 122 1.57 -8.91 -2.61
C LEU A 122 2.37 -10.05 -3.25
N LEU A 123 3.68 -9.84 -3.52
CA LEU A 123 4.46 -10.76 -4.35
C LEU A 123 5.38 -11.67 -3.54
N GLN A 124 5.97 -11.16 -2.46
CA GLN A 124 6.80 -11.99 -1.59
C GLN A 124 5.95 -12.99 -0.84
N PRO A 125 6.32 -14.28 -0.84
CA PRO A 125 5.65 -15.28 -0.02
C PRO A 125 5.80 -14.94 1.47
N LEU A 126 4.85 -15.38 2.26
CA LEU A 126 4.98 -15.32 3.71
C LEU A 126 6.24 -16.10 4.16
N PRO A 127 6.91 -15.67 5.23
CA PRO A 127 8.17 -16.27 5.69
C PRO A 127 7.93 -17.58 6.48
N PHE A 128 7.05 -18.42 5.97
CA PHE A 128 6.68 -19.70 6.57
C PHE A 128 7.04 -20.84 5.62
N GLU A 129 7.35 -21.99 6.18
CA GLU A 129 7.58 -23.19 5.38
C GLU A 129 6.29 -23.59 4.66
N GLN A 130 6.39 -23.85 3.34
CA GLN A 130 5.23 -24.20 2.49
C GLN A 130 4.03 -23.25 2.73
N ALA A 131 4.26 -21.93 2.64
CA ALA A 131 3.26 -20.90 2.95
C ALA A 131 1.96 -21.03 2.15
N ASP A 132 2.01 -21.64 0.96
CA ASP A 132 0.85 -21.87 0.10
C ASP A 132 -0.14 -22.90 0.67
N ASP A 133 0.32 -23.79 1.55
CA ASP A 133 -0.51 -24.78 2.22
C ASP A 133 -1.20 -24.23 3.48
N ILE A 134 -0.81 -23.03 3.91
CA ILE A 134 -1.46 -22.37 5.05
C ILE A 134 -2.70 -21.63 4.56
N VAL A 135 -3.83 -22.02 5.11
CA VAL A 135 -5.13 -21.46 4.73
C VAL A 135 -5.87 -20.87 5.92
N GLN A 136 -6.60 -19.81 5.67
CA GLN A 136 -7.63 -19.32 6.57
C GLN A 136 -8.93 -20.03 6.24
N VAL A 137 -9.51 -20.68 7.24
CA VAL A 137 -10.82 -21.30 7.13
C VAL A 137 -11.87 -20.21 7.31
N ARG A 138 -12.82 -20.11 6.38
CA ARG A 138 -13.90 -19.12 6.40
C ARG A 138 -15.24 -19.81 6.26
N ARG A 139 -16.26 -19.27 6.93
CA ARG A 139 -17.65 -19.73 6.80
C ARG A 139 -18.32 -19.01 5.65
N ARG A 140 -19.08 -19.72 4.84
CA ARG A 140 -19.95 -19.14 3.80
C ARG A 140 -21.21 -18.62 4.47
N VAL A 141 -21.44 -17.30 4.37
CA VAL A 141 -22.62 -16.61 4.89
C VAL A 141 -23.36 -15.93 3.75
N PRO A 142 -24.68 -15.58 3.91
CA PRO A 142 -25.46 -14.95 2.84
C PRO A 142 -24.84 -13.70 2.25
N SER A 143 -24.13 -12.93 3.06
CA SER A 143 -23.42 -11.70 2.67
C SER A 143 -22.02 -11.94 2.07
N GLY A 144 -21.60 -13.21 1.86
CA GLY A 144 -20.27 -13.56 1.34
C GLY A 144 -19.56 -14.64 2.16
N SER A 145 -18.43 -14.30 2.80
CA SER A 145 -17.71 -15.23 3.68
C SER A 145 -17.24 -14.52 4.95
N SER A 146 -17.41 -15.17 6.11
CA SER A 146 -16.93 -14.72 7.41
C SER A 146 -15.76 -15.57 7.89
N GLY A 147 -14.70 -14.93 8.43
CA GLY A 147 -13.55 -15.62 9.05
C GLY A 147 -13.78 -15.99 10.53
N SER A 148 -14.89 -15.60 11.11
CA SER A 148 -15.16 -15.81 12.54
C SER A 148 -15.85 -17.16 12.80
N PHE A 149 -15.34 -17.91 13.78
CA PHE A 149 -15.84 -19.21 14.20
C PHE A 149 -16.18 -19.19 15.68
N SER A 150 -17.10 -20.07 16.08
CA SER A 150 -17.34 -20.38 17.48
C SER A 150 -16.42 -21.52 17.96
N MET A 151 -16.22 -21.64 19.27
CA MET A 151 -15.51 -22.79 19.84
C MET A 151 -16.20 -24.11 19.49
N HIS A 152 -17.54 -24.11 19.51
CA HIS A 152 -18.35 -25.26 19.11
C HIS A 152 -18.06 -25.73 17.67
N ASP A 153 -18.04 -24.79 16.70
CA ASP A 153 -17.77 -25.11 15.30
C ASP A 153 -16.31 -25.56 15.08
N TYR A 154 -15.36 -24.93 15.79
CA TYR A 154 -13.95 -25.33 15.73
C TYR A 154 -13.76 -26.78 16.19
N LEU A 155 -14.33 -27.16 17.35
CA LEU A 155 -14.22 -28.52 17.87
C LEU A 155 -14.82 -29.55 16.91
N ALA A 156 -15.89 -29.21 16.19
CA ALA A 156 -16.44 -30.07 15.16
C ALA A 156 -15.47 -30.31 13.99
N LEU A 157 -14.65 -29.30 13.64
CA LEU A 157 -13.62 -29.45 12.61
C LEU A 157 -12.40 -30.24 13.10
N THR A 158 -12.07 -30.18 14.41
CA THR A 158 -10.90 -30.92 14.96
C THR A 158 -11.12 -32.42 14.99
N THR A 159 -12.37 -32.88 15.12
CA THR A 159 -12.70 -34.33 15.18
C THR A 159 -12.56 -35.06 13.86
N GLN A 160 -12.51 -34.35 12.71
CA GLN A 160 -12.47 -34.94 11.36
C GLN A 160 -11.43 -34.24 10.48
N ARG A 161 -10.16 -34.25 10.92
CA ARG A 161 -9.08 -33.48 10.26
C ARG A 161 -8.73 -33.94 8.84
N GLY A 162 -8.99 -35.14 8.44
CA GLY A 162 -8.67 -35.88 7.18
C GLY A 162 -7.84 -35.21 6.08
N SER A 163 -8.16 -33.98 5.71
CA SER A 163 -7.46 -33.20 4.69
C SER A 163 -6.55 -32.09 5.25
N LEU A 164 -6.46 -31.96 6.60
CA LEU A 164 -5.66 -30.97 7.30
C LEU A 164 -4.61 -31.64 8.18
N SER A 165 -3.36 -31.21 8.06
CA SER A 165 -2.27 -31.69 8.93
C SER A 165 -2.31 -31.03 10.30
N ALA A 166 -2.64 -29.74 10.36
CA ALA A 166 -2.78 -28.98 11.59
C ALA A 166 -3.94 -27.98 11.49
N LEU A 167 -4.60 -27.73 12.63
CA LEU A 167 -5.70 -26.80 12.75
C LEU A 167 -5.55 -25.98 14.04
N ALA A 168 -5.51 -24.67 13.93
CA ALA A 168 -5.33 -23.76 15.04
C ALA A 168 -6.43 -22.70 15.10
N ILE A 169 -6.72 -22.24 16.32
CA ILE A 169 -7.57 -21.08 16.52
C ILE A 169 -6.81 -19.94 17.16
N LEU A 170 -7.25 -18.73 16.80
CA LEU A 170 -6.80 -17.49 17.39
C LEU A 170 -8.02 -16.76 17.91
N ASP A 171 -7.91 -16.19 19.08
CA ASP A 171 -8.95 -15.33 19.62
C ASP A 171 -8.86 -13.93 18.99
N VAL A 172 -9.82 -13.58 18.14
CA VAL A 172 -9.87 -12.30 17.41
C VAL A 172 -9.87 -11.10 18.35
N PHE A 173 -10.54 -11.24 19.50
CA PHE A 173 -10.65 -10.17 20.48
C PHE A 173 -9.40 -10.03 21.34
N SER A 174 -8.57 -11.07 21.42
CA SER A 174 -7.32 -11.06 22.19
C SER A 174 -6.12 -10.54 21.40
N ALA A 175 -6.24 -10.38 20.09
CA ALA A 175 -5.22 -9.71 19.26
C ALA A 175 -5.27 -8.21 19.55
N GLY A 176 -4.60 -7.79 20.62
CA GLY A 176 -4.70 -6.42 21.10
C GLY A 176 -3.63 -6.07 22.12
N ARG A 177 -3.93 -5.05 22.92
CA ARG A 177 -3.01 -4.56 23.95
C ARG A 177 -3.27 -5.23 25.29
N TYR A 178 -2.19 -5.70 25.87
CA TYR A 178 -2.12 -6.25 27.21
C TYR A 178 -1.28 -5.33 28.09
N THR A 179 -1.39 -5.49 29.39
CA THR A 179 -0.55 -4.79 30.36
C THR A 179 0.48 -5.77 30.93
N LEU A 180 1.74 -5.55 30.64
CA LEU A 180 2.84 -6.26 31.29
C LEU A 180 3.18 -5.54 32.59
N MET A 181 3.19 -6.26 33.71
CA MET A 181 3.62 -5.74 34.99
C MET A 181 5.05 -6.21 35.24
N THR A 182 6.00 -5.27 35.37
CA THR A 182 7.41 -5.55 35.69
C THR A 182 7.88 -4.55 36.74
N ASP A 183 8.41 -5.02 37.85
CA ASP A 183 8.96 -4.20 38.93
C ASP A 183 8.01 -3.08 39.43
N GLY A 184 6.70 -3.37 39.43
CA GLY A 184 5.67 -2.42 39.85
C GLY A 184 5.29 -1.38 38.81
N ALA A 185 5.91 -1.40 37.62
CA ALA A 185 5.55 -0.56 36.47
C ALA A 185 4.65 -1.33 35.51
N ALA A 186 3.63 -0.67 34.97
CA ALA A 186 2.72 -1.22 33.97
C ALA A 186 3.12 -0.73 32.58
N GLU A 187 3.45 -1.66 31.69
CA GLU A 187 3.84 -1.38 30.30
C GLU A 187 2.81 -1.98 29.34
N PRO A 188 2.29 -1.21 28.36
CA PRO A 188 1.43 -1.77 27.33
C PRO A 188 2.24 -2.60 26.33
N ILE A 189 1.81 -3.85 26.10
CA ILE A 189 2.38 -4.75 25.11
C ILE A 189 1.30 -5.23 24.14
N THR A 190 1.69 -5.68 22.97
CA THR A 190 0.77 -6.33 22.03
C THR A 190 0.82 -7.85 22.23
N GLY A 191 -0.35 -8.48 22.27
CA GLY A 191 -0.44 -9.93 22.47
C GLY A 191 -1.52 -10.56 21.61
N CYS A 192 -1.48 -11.89 21.50
CA CYS A 192 -2.52 -12.70 20.87
C CYS A 192 -2.66 -14.03 21.59
N ARG A 193 -3.89 -14.44 21.89
CA ARG A 193 -4.18 -15.77 22.44
C ARG A 193 -4.37 -16.76 21.30
N VAL A 194 -3.63 -17.86 21.36
CA VAL A 194 -3.61 -18.88 20.29
C VAL A 194 -3.67 -20.29 20.90
N SER A 195 -4.24 -21.24 20.16
CA SER A 195 -4.18 -22.66 20.52
C SER A 195 -2.77 -23.23 20.34
N ALA A 196 -2.52 -24.38 20.94
CA ALA A 196 -1.22 -25.04 20.92
C ALA A 196 -0.71 -25.32 19.50
N ALA A 197 -1.57 -25.71 18.57
CA ALA A 197 -1.21 -26.01 17.18
C ALA A 197 -0.85 -24.77 16.33
N PHE A 198 -0.90 -23.55 16.87
CA PHE A 198 -0.70 -22.31 16.07
C PHE A 198 0.67 -22.27 15.38
N PHE A 199 1.73 -22.56 16.09
CA PHE A 199 3.08 -22.52 15.53
C PHE A 199 3.35 -23.71 14.60
N GLU A 200 2.70 -24.84 14.84
CA GLU A 200 2.71 -26.01 13.94
C GLU A 200 2.06 -25.65 12.60
N VAL A 201 0.90 -24.97 12.60
CA VAL A 201 0.25 -24.49 11.39
C VAL A 201 1.17 -23.54 10.60
N LEU A 202 1.90 -22.66 11.29
CA LEU A 202 2.85 -21.75 10.65
C LEU A 202 4.15 -22.44 10.21
N GLY A 203 4.49 -23.62 10.74
CA GLY A 203 5.73 -24.33 10.42
C GLY A 203 6.97 -23.58 10.88
N VAL A 204 6.94 -22.96 12.07
CA VAL A 204 8.08 -22.19 12.61
C VAL A 204 8.77 -22.93 13.74
N SER A 205 10.10 -22.81 13.81
CA SER A 205 10.92 -23.37 14.89
C SER A 205 11.28 -22.28 15.92
N PRO A 206 11.46 -22.63 17.21
CA PRO A 206 11.81 -21.67 18.24
C PRO A 206 13.25 -21.17 18.07
N VAL A 207 13.49 -19.89 18.38
CA VAL A 207 14.84 -19.30 18.48
C VAL A 207 15.50 -19.78 19.77
N ARG A 208 14.71 -19.91 20.83
CA ARG A 208 15.15 -20.40 22.16
C ARG A 208 13.99 -21.04 22.90
N GLY A 209 14.28 -22.03 23.76
CA GLY A 209 13.28 -22.77 24.50
C GLY A 209 12.42 -23.64 23.59
N ARG A 210 11.11 -23.68 23.82
CA ARG A 210 10.14 -24.41 23.01
C ARG A 210 8.94 -23.54 22.63
N LEU A 211 8.20 -23.90 21.60
CA LEU A 211 6.91 -23.35 21.25
C LEU A 211 5.77 -24.14 21.92
N PHE A 212 4.54 -23.71 21.73
CA PHE A 212 3.39 -24.45 22.24
C PHE A 212 3.31 -25.84 21.63
N MET A 213 2.92 -26.80 22.45
CA MET A 213 2.72 -28.21 22.10
C MET A 213 1.36 -28.66 22.60
N GLU A 214 0.90 -29.78 22.07
CA GLU A 214 -0.32 -30.44 22.53
C GLU A 214 -0.32 -30.60 24.06
N GLY A 215 -1.39 -30.13 24.71
CA GLY A 215 -1.52 -30.08 26.16
C GLY A 215 -1.27 -28.71 26.78
N ASP A 216 -0.54 -27.77 26.14
CA ASP A 216 -0.35 -26.40 26.68
C ASP A 216 -1.65 -25.59 26.66
N ASP A 217 -2.63 -26.00 25.85
CA ASP A 217 -3.97 -25.42 25.76
C ASP A 217 -5.08 -26.31 26.38
N ALA A 218 -4.72 -27.35 27.11
CA ALA A 218 -5.70 -28.19 27.78
C ALA A 218 -6.37 -27.43 28.95
N THR A 219 -7.62 -27.80 29.26
CA THR A 219 -8.32 -27.25 30.41
C THR A 219 -7.57 -27.53 31.70
N GLY A 220 -7.17 -26.49 32.42
CA GLY A 220 -6.37 -26.63 33.66
C GLY A 220 -4.86 -26.60 33.45
N ALA A 221 -4.34 -26.58 32.23
CA ALA A 221 -2.92 -26.40 31.98
C ALA A 221 -2.40 -25.05 32.54
N PRO A 222 -1.14 -24.98 33.00
CA PRO A 222 -0.55 -23.73 33.46
C PRO A 222 -0.49 -22.70 32.33
N PRO A 223 -0.82 -21.43 32.60
CA PRO A 223 -0.71 -20.38 31.58
C PRO A 223 0.73 -20.22 31.08
N THR A 224 0.95 -20.38 29.79
CA THR A 224 2.26 -20.28 29.16
C THR A 224 2.28 -19.16 28.10
N ALA A 225 3.46 -18.60 27.88
CA ALA A 225 3.67 -17.53 26.89
C ALA A 225 4.89 -17.84 26.01
N VAL A 226 4.79 -17.43 24.76
CA VAL A 226 5.90 -17.38 23.80
C VAL A 226 6.09 -15.93 23.39
N ILE A 227 7.28 -15.39 23.55
CA ILE A 227 7.62 -14.02 23.17
C ILE A 227 8.28 -13.99 21.79
N THR A 228 8.19 -12.85 21.07
CA THR A 228 8.91 -12.70 19.79
C THR A 228 10.35 -12.30 20.02
N GLN A 229 11.22 -12.60 19.06
CA GLN A 229 12.64 -12.26 19.11
C GLN A 229 12.84 -10.74 19.22
N ALA A 230 12.08 -9.93 18.49
CA ALA A 230 12.13 -8.47 18.55
C ALA A 230 11.75 -7.94 19.95
N PHE A 231 10.73 -8.52 20.59
CA PHE A 231 10.34 -8.14 21.94
C PHE A 231 11.38 -8.57 22.98
N TRP A 232 11.94 -9.76 22.83
CA TRP A 232 13.04 -10.26 23.66
C TRP A 232 14.26 -9.32 23.62
N GLY A 233 14.69 -8.92 22.42
CA GLY A 233 15.80 -7.97 22.26
C GLY A 233 15.48 -6.58 22.82
N ARG A 234 14.30 -6.04 22.49
CA ARG A 234 13.90 -4.68 22.88
C ARG A 234 13.71 -4.51 24.40
N ARG A 235 13.09 -5.51 25.05
CA ARG A 235 12.68 -5.38 26.46
C ARG A 235 13.60 -6.11 27.44
N PHE A 236 14.16 -7.23 27.04
CA PHE A 236 14.96 -8.08 27.90
C PHE A 236 16.43 -8.21 27.48
N ALA A 237 16.89 -7.34 26.56
CA ALA A 237 18.28 -7.28 26.07
C ALA A 237 18.84 -8.67 25.65
N ASN A 238 17.99 -9.56 25.15
CA ASN A 238 18.29 -10.94 24.79
C ASN A 238 18.78 -11.79 26.00
N ASP A 239 18.30 -11.50 27.21
CA ASP A 239 18.63 -12.30 28.39
C ASP A 239 18.13 -13.75 28.23
N PRO A 240 19.05 -14.74 28.27
CA PRO A 240 18.68 -16.13 28.16
C PRO A 240 17.81 -16.65 29.32
N GLY A 241 17.86 -16.00 30.49
CA GLY A 241 17.12 -16.35 31.69
C GLY A 241 15.63 -16.10 31.61
N ILE A 242 15.15 -15.41 30.56
CA ILE A 242 13.73 -15.13 30.39
C ILE A 242 12.88 -16.41 30.18
N VAL A 243 13.48 -17.47 29.59
CA VAL A 243 12.80 -18.75 29.40
C VAL A 243 12.73 -19.46 30.75
N GLY A 244 11.53 -19.79 31.20
CA GLY A 244 11.23 -20.31 32.52
C GLY A 244 10.80 -19.25 33.54
N SER A 245 10.95 -17.95 33.23
CA SER A 245 10.49 -16.87 34.12
C SER A 245 8.98 -16.66 34.01
N ALA A 246 8.37 -16.16 35.09
CA ALA A 246 6.96 -15.80 35.12
C ALA A 246 6.79 -14.30 34.85
N LEU A 247 5.97 -13.96 33.86
CA LEU A 247 5.57 -12.59 33.54
C LEU A 247 4.10 -12.38 33.91
N THR A 248 3.79 -11.31 34.62
CA THR A 248 2.42 -10.95 34.93
C THR A 248 1.83 -10.12 33.78
N VAL A 249 0.92 -10.71 33.02
CA VAL A 249 0.26 -10.09 31.87
C VAL A 249 -1.23 -9.88 32.20
N SER A 250 -1.67 -8.62 32.22
CA SER A 250 -3.05 -8.24 32.59
C SER A 250 -3.52 -8.89 33.89
N GLY A 251 -2.61 -8.95 34.90
CA GLY A 251 -2.88 -9.50 36.22
C GLY A 251 -2.86 -11.02 36.32
N GLN A 252 -2.55 -11.75 35.26
CA GLN A 252 -2.36 -13.20 35.25
C GLN A 252 -0.87 -13.56 35.07
N PRO A 253 -0.32 -14.51 35.83
CA PRO A 253 1.04 -15.00 35.64
C PRO A 253 1.08 -15.96 34.45
N PHE A 254 2.01 -15.72 33.53
CA PHE A 254 2.33 -16.59 32.40
C PHE A 254 3.81 -17.00 32.48
N THR A 255 4.10 -18.28 32.34
CA THR A 255 5.48 -18.76 32.25
C THR A 255 5.98 -18.62 30.79
N VAL A 256 7.06 -17.91 30.58
CA VAL A 256 7.69 -17.82 29.26
C VAL A 256 8.37 -19.15 28.96
N ILE A 257 7.89 -19.87 27.95
CA ILE A 257 8.43 -21.21 27.56
C ILE A 257 9.39 -21.13 26.38
N GLY A 258 9.37 -20.05 25.60
CA GLY A 258 10.27 -19.89 24.48
C GLY A 258 10.15 -18.56 23.77
N VAL A 259 11.02 -18.43 22.76
CA VAL A 259 11.14 -17.25 21.88
C VAL A 259 10.87 -17.70 20.46
N ALA A 260 9.83 -17.11 19.84
CA ALA A 260 9.50 -17.34 18.43
C ALA A 260 10.31 -16.41 17.52
N PRO A 261 10.64 -16.83 16.29
CA PRO A 261 11.29 -15.95 15.30
C PRO A 261 10.36 -14.82 14.87
N ASP A 262 10.95 -13.67 14.46
CA ASP A 262 10.18 -12.52 14.00
C ASP A 262 9.35 -12.79 12.73
N ALA A 263 9.57 -13.91 12.06
CA ALA A 263 8.72 -14.39 10.96
C ALA A 263 7.23 -14.43 11.33
N VAL A 264 6.88 -14.79 12.58
CA VAL A 264 5.48 -14.84 13.05
C VAL A 264 4.79 -13.48 13.02
N ARG A 265 5.54 -12.38 13.07
CA ARG A 265 5.03 -11.01 12.97
C ARG A 265 4.44 -10.68 11.59
N ALA A 266 4.78 -11.48 10.57
CA ALA A 266 4.14 -11.35 9.25
C ALA A 266 2.63 -11.65 9.29
N PHE A 267 2.19 -12.46 10.23
CA PHE A 267 0.77 -12.74 10.47
C PHE A 267 0.15 -11.73 11.44
N SER A 268 0.80 -11.51 12.59
CA SER A 268 0.32 -10.58 13.62
C SER A 268 1.50 -9.86 14.26
N ALA A 269 1.43 -8.53 14.34
CA ALA A 269 2.46 -7.70 14.97
C ALA A 269 2.45 -7.81 16.53
N ALA A 270 2.19 -9.01 17.07
CA ALA A 270 2.19 -9.25 18.50
C ALA A 270 3.63 -9.31 19.06
N ASP A 271 3.82 -8.82 20.28
CA ASP A 271 5.04 -8.97 21.07
C ASP A 271 5.08 -10.33 21.76
N MET A 272 3.89 -10.85 22.09
CA MET A 272 3.73 -12.07 22.89
C MET A 272 2.53 -12.89 22.40
N TYR A 273 2.69 -14.20 22.39
CA TYR A 273 1.61 -15.17 22.17
C TYR A 273 1.31 -15.87 23.48
N LEU A 274 0.02 -15.94 23.83
CA LEU A 274 -0.45 -16.50 25.09
C LEU A 274 -1.25 -17.78 24.82
N SER A 275 -1.02 -18.84 25.59
CA SER A 275 -1.89 -20.01 25.55
C SER A 275 -3.26 -19.68 26.13
N PHE A 276 -4.29 -20.33 25.63
CA PHE A 276 -5.62 -20.31 26.27
C PHE A 276 -6.24 -21.69 26.23
N ALA A 277 -7.06 -22.00 27.25
CA ALA A 277 -7.67 -23.31 27.36
C ALA A 277 -8.68 -23.60 26.24
N VAL A 278 -8.45 -24.66 25.49
CA VAL A 278 -9.38 -25.22 24.52
C VAL A 278 -10.12 -26.37 25.20
N PRO A 279 -11.40 -26.26 25.49
CA PRO A 279 -12.17 -27.29 26.17
C PRO A 279 -12.40 -28.48 25.21
N GLU A 280 -12.50 -29.71 25.74
CA GLU A 280 -12.86 -30.91 24.96
C GLU A 280 -14.25 -30.81 24.32
N ALA A 281 -15.18 -30.14 24.98
CA ALA A 281 -16.52 -29.86 24.47
C ALA A 281 -16.97 -28.45 24.84
N SER A 282 -17.65 -27.79 23.93
CA SER A 282 -18.17 -26.45 24.14
C SER A 282 -19.53 -26.26 23.51
N ARG A 283 -20.42 -25.60 24.26
CA ARG A 283 -21.70 -25.09 23.75
C ARG A 283 -21.62 -23.63 23.35
N ASP A 284 -20.42 -23.04 23.44
CA ASP A 284 -20.20 -21.64 23.08
C ASP A 284 -20.26 -21.45 21.56
N ARG A 285 -21.30 -20.73 21.12
CA ARG A 285 -21.56 -20.39 19.72
C ARG A 285 -21.17 -18.95 19.37
N THR A 286 -20.46 -18.27 20.27
CA THR A 286 -19.95 -16.93 20.03
C THR A 286 -18.84 -16.97 18.96
N ASN A 287 -19.02 -16.25 17.86
CA ASN A 287 -18.07 -16.20 16.75
C ASN A 287 -16.87 -15.32 17.10
N SER A 288 -15.99 -15.77 17.97
CA SER A 288 -14.86 -15.01 18.51
C SER A 288 -13.49 -15.45 18.00
N PHE A 289 -13.42 -16.51 17.19
CA PHE A 289 -12.17 -17.12 16.80
C PHE A 289 -11.95 -17.05 15.30
N GLN A 290 -10.72 -16.83 14.89
CA GLN A 290 -10.26 -17.15 13.55
C GLN A 290 -9.65 -18.53 13.53
N VAL A 291 -9.84 -19.26 12.43
CA VAL A 291 -9.32 -20.62 12.25
C VAL A 291 -8.28 -20.60 11.15
N LEU A 292 -7.07 -21.05 11.48
CA LEU A 292 -5.99 -21.34 10.54
C LEU A 292 -5.80 -22.83 10.41
N ALA A 293 -5.44 -23.26 9.21
CA ALA A 293 -5.16 -24.66 8.97
C ALA A 293 -3.97 -24.82 8.02
N ARG A 294 -3.32 -25.97 8.10
CA ARG A 294 -2.35 -26.43 7.10
C ARG A 294 -2.96 -27.61 6.35
N VAL A 295 -3.00 -27.52 5.03
CA VAL A 295 -3.49 -28.58 4.16
C VAL A 295 -2.44 -29.68 4.08
N VAL A 296 -2.86 -30.94 4.07
CA VAL A 296 -1.96 -32.10 3.92
C VAL A 296 -1.26 -32.05 2.57
N GLU A 297 0.03 -32.35 2.54
CA GLU A 297 0.82 -32.41 1.32
C GLU A 297 0.20 -33.36 0.28
N GLY A 298 0.06 -32.90 -0.96
CA GLY A 298 -0.57 -33.63 -2.05
C GLY A 298 -2.10 -33.51 -2.13
N VAL A 299 -2.75 -32.87 -1.16
CA VAL A 299 -4.19 -32.57 -1.21
C VAL A 299 -4.41 -31.17 -1.77
N SER A 300 -5.21 -31.02 -2.82
CA SER A 300 -5.53 -29.68 -3.34
C SER A 300 -6.45 -28.93 -2.37
N ARG A 301 -6.33 -27.58 -2.37
CA ARG A 301 -7.19 -26.72 -1.56
C ARG A 301 -8.67 -26.96 -1.82
N SER A 302 -9.05 -27.20 -3.08
CA SER A 302 -10.45 -27.49 -3.45
C SER A 302 -10.96 -28.83 -2.91
N GLN A 303 -10.10 -29.84 -2.83
CA GLN A 303 -10.45 -31.13 -2.20
C GLN A 303 -10.62 -30.96 -0.68
N ALA A 304 -9.70 -30.22 -0.03
CA ALA A 304 -9.82 -29.91 1.39
C ALA A 304 -11.07 -29.09 1.69
N GLU A 305 -11.40 -28.09 0.85
CA GLU A 305 -12.62 -27.28 0.98
C GLU A 305 -13.88 -28.16 0.88
N ALA A 306 -13.98 -29.04 -0.12
CA ALA A 306 -15.11 -29.93 -0.30
C ALA A 306 -15.29 -30.90 0.88
N HIS A 307 -14.18 -31.42 1.43
CA HIS A 307 -14.21 -32.27 2.62
C HIS A 307 -14.75 -31.52 3.85
N LEU A 308 -14.20 -30.34 4.15
CA LEU A 308 -14.66 -29.51 5.26
C LEU A 308 -16.08 -29.00 5.08
N ASP A 309 -16.49 -28.71 3.86
CA ASP A 309 -17.87 -28.31 3.53
C ASP A 309 -18.87 -29.43 3.89
N THR A 310 -18.52 -30.69 3.64
CA THR A 310 -19.32 -31.86 4.02
C THR A 310 -19.46 -31.98 5.54
N ILE A 311 -18.37 -31.77 6.27
CA ILE A 311 -18.38 -31.79 7.75
C ILE A 311 -19.27 -30.67 8.28
N ALA A 312 -19.08 -29.45 7.78
CA ALA A 312 -19.86 -28.28 8.20
C ALA A 312 -21.36 -28.46 7.96
N ARG A 313 -21.76 -29.04 6.83
CA ARG A 313 -23.17 -29.34 6.51
C ARG A 313 -23.76 -30.35 7.48
N ARG A 314 -23.09 -31.46 7.71
CA ARG A 314 -23.54 -32.49 8.69
C ARG A 314 -23.70 -31.92 10.08
N HIS A 315 -22.74 -31.08 10.49
CA HIS A 315 -22.77 -30.39 11.79
C HIS A 315 -23.93 -29.40 11.86
N ALA A 316 -24.19 -28.67 10.77
CA ALA A 316 -25.33 -27.77 10.66
C ALA A 316 -26.67 -28.50 10.73
N GLU A 317 -26.85 -29.63 10.06
CA GLU A 317 -28.05 -30.45 10.06
C GLU A 317 -28.36 -31.04 11.46
N ALA A 318 -27.33 -31.39 12.23
CA ALA A 318 -27.45 -31.86 13.60
C ALA A 318 -27.78 -30.73 14.61
N SER A 319 -27.68 -29.48 14.20
CA SER A 319 -27.86 -28.31 15.08
C SER A 319 -29.27 -27.71 14.94
N THR A 320 -30.04 -27.62 16.05
CA THR A 320 -31.38 -27.06 16.09
C THR A 320 -31.46 -25.53 16.03
N SER A 321 -30.33 -24.81 15.95
CA SER A 321 -30.28 -23.35 15.93
C SER A 321 -30.24 -22.81 14.50
N LEU A 322 -31.28 -22.07 14.10
CA LEU A 322 -31.54 -21.58 12.75
C LEU A 322 -30.77 -20.30 12.34
N THR A 323 -30.06 -19.63 13.26
CA THR A 323 -29.74 -18.21 13.07
C THR A 323 -28.39 -17.89 12.44
N ASN A 324 -27.41 -18.78 12.46
CA ASN A 324 -26.08 -18.51 11.89
C ASN A 324 -25.39 -19.78 11.38
N MET A 325 -26.14 -20.69 10.78
CA MET A 325 -25.57 -21.88 10.20
C MET A 325 -24.61 -21.54 9.06
N PRO A 326 -23.36 -22.02 9.11
CA PRO A 326 -22.49 -21.92 7.94
C PRO A 326 -23.11 -22.67 6.78
N ARG A 327 -23.41 -21.97 5.70
CA ARG A 327 -23.87 -22.59 4.45
C ARG A 327 -22.74 -23.33 3.72
N GLY A 328 -21.61 -23.47 4.35
CA GLY A 328 -20.42 -24.14 3.86
C GLY A 328 -19.12 -23.50 4.35
N ILE A 329 -18.01 -24.14 3.99
CA ILE A 329 -16.66 -23.67 4.26
C ILE A 329 -16.03 -23.14 2.97
N VAL A 330 -15.17 -22.16 3.09
CA VAL A 330 -14.29 -21.64 2.04
C VAL A 330 -12.87 -21.56 2.57
N LEU A 331 -11.91 -22.12 1.84
CA LEU A 331 -10.49 -22.02 2.18
C LEU A 331 -9.83 -20.93 1.35
N ARG A 332 -9.21 -19.96 2.00
CA ARG A 332 -8.37 -18.96 1.33
C ARG A 332 -6.92 -19.13 1.75
N ALA A 333 -5.98 -18.99 0.81
CA ALA A 333 -4.58 -18.90 1.18
C ALA A 333 -4.40 -17.76 2.19
N LEU A 334 -3.59 -17.97 3.20
CA LEU A 334 -3.38 -16.98 4.26
C LEU A 334 -2.92 -15.64 3.68
N GLN A 335 -1.99 -15.66 2.73
CA GLN A 335 -1.52 -14.46 2.05
C GLN A 335 -2.65 -13.72 1.31
N GLU A 336 -3.49 -14.45 0.58
CA GLU A 336 -4.63 -13.85 -0.12
C GLU A 336 -5.60 -13.16 0.83
N ASP A 337 -5.87 -13.76 1.99
CA ASP A 337 -6.79 -13.21 2.98
C ASP A 337 -6.23 -11.96 3.66
N LEU A 338 -4.95 -11.97 4.02
CA LEU A 338 -4.25 -10.83 4.64
C LEU A 338 -4.19 -9.61 3.71
N VAL A 339 -4.04 -9.83 2.39
CA VAL A 339 -3.87 -8.72 1.43
C VAL A 339 -5.17 -8.32 0.72
N ALA A 340 -6.23 -9.11 0.83
CA ALA A 340 -7.51 -8.85 0.16
C ALA A 340 -8.04 -7.40 0.36
N PRO A 341 -7.99 -6.81 1.57
CA PRO A 341 -8.53 -5.46 1.80
C PRO A 341 -7.74 -4.35 1.10
N ILE A 342 -6.43 -4.53 0.90
CA ILE A 342 -5.53 -3.50 0.37
C ILE A 342 -5.16 -3.70 -1.11
N ARG A 343 -5.37 -4.91 -1.65
CA ARG A 343 -5.03 -5.28 -3.03
C ARG A 343 -5.59 -4.31 -4.08
N PRO A 344 -6.88 -3.89 -4.04
CA PRO A 344 -7.41 -2.96 -5.04
C PRO A 344 -6.71 -1.60 -5.02
N ALA A 345 -6.37 -1.09 -3.84
CA ALA A 345 -5.66 0.17 -3.68
C ALA A 345 -4.24 0.10 -4.25
N LEU A 346 -3.49 -0.96 -3.95
CA LEU A 346 -2.15 -1.17 -4.48
C LEU A 346 -2.13 -1.36 -6.00
N GLN A 347 -3.14 -2.02 -6.58
CA GLN A 347 -3.30 -2.13 -8.03
C GLN A 347 -3.52 -0.77 -8.69
N VAL A 348 -4.37 0.08 -8.12
CA VAL A 348 -4.60 1.44 -8.61
C VAL A 348 -3.33 2.28 -8.55
N LEU A 349 -2.59 2.21 -7.43
CA LEU A 349 -1.32 2.92 -7.27
C LEU A 349 -0.27 2.45 -8.27
N MET A 350 -0.17 1.13 -8.53
CA MET A 350 0.76 0.58 -9.52
C MET A 350 0.44 1.08 -10.93
N VAL A 351 -0.83 1.10 -11.32
CA VAL A 351 -1.26 1.69 -12.60
C VAL A 351 -0.90 3.17 -12.65
N ALA A 352 -1.17 3.93 -11.60
CA ALA A 352 -0.90 5.36 -11.54
C ALA A 352 0.60 5.67 -11.75
N VAL A 353 1.49 4.98 -11.04
CA VAL A 353 2.94 5.21 -11.20
C VAL A 353 3.47 4.72 -12.54
N GLY A 354 2.86 3.67 -13.11
CA GLY A 354 3.13 3.25 -14.49
C GLY A 354 2.80 4.35 -15.52
N LEU A 355 1.68 5.04 -15.34
CA LEU A 355 1.30 6.20 -16.18
C LEU A 355 2.29 7.36 -16.00
N VAL A 356 2.74 7.66 -14.77
CA VAL A 356 3.77 8.68 -14.50
C VAL A 356 5.08 8.32 -15.21
N LEU A 357 5.50 7.06 -15.17
CA LEU A 357 6.71 6.60 -15.87
C LEU A 357 6.59 6.78 -17.40
N LEU A 358 5.42 6.46 -17.98
CA LEU A 358 5.16 6.67 -19.41
C LEU A 358 5.21 8.16 -19.78
N ILE A 359 4.69 9.05 -18.92
CA ILE A 359 4.79 10.51 -19.11
C ILE A 359 6.25 10.95 -19.05
N ALA A 360 7.04 10.44 -18.09
CA ALA A 360 8.46 10.73 -17.97
C ALA A 360 9.25 10.26 -19.22
N CYS A 361 8.99 9.05 -19.70
CA CYS A 361 9.59 8.52 -20.94
C CYS A 361 9.24 9.38 -22.16
N SER A 362 7.97 9.81 -22.27
CA SER A 362 7.54 10.69 -23.36
C SER A 362 8.22 12.06 -23.32
N ASN A 363 8.43 12.62 -22.10
CA ASN A 363 9.18 13.87 -21.93
C ASN A 363 10.63 13.74 -22.40
N VAL A 364 11.31 12.67 -21.97
CA VAL A 364 12.70 12.45 -22.39
C VAL A 364 12.78 12.17 -23.89
N ALA A 365 11.83 11.42 -24.47
CA ALA A 365 11.76 11.22 -25.91
C ALA A 365 11.62 12.55 -26.68
N ASN A 366 10.78 13.47 -26.19
CA ASN A 366 10.64 14.81 -26.76
C ASN A 366 11.95 15.63 -26.67
N LEU A 367 12.67 15.55 -25.53
CA LEU A 367 13.97 16.20 -25.35
C LEU A 367 15.03 15.62 -26.27
N VAL A 368 15.09 14.29 -26.43
CA VAL A 368 16.01 13.59 -27.33
C VAL A 368 15.73 13.95 -28.79
N LEU A 369 14.46 13.99 -29.21
CA LEU A 369 14.07 14.46 -30.54
C LEU A 369 14.47 15.91 -30.81
N ALA A 370 14.37 16.80 -29.82
CA ALA A 370 14.81 18.19 -29.93
C ALA A 370 16.33 18.26 -30.19
N ARG A 371 17.09 17.50 -29.40
CA ARG A 371 18.54 17.44 -29.49
C ARG A 371 19.03 16.81 -30.82
N ALA A 372 18.37 15.73 -31.25
CA ALA A 372 18.72 15.05 -32.49
C ALA A 372 18.62 15.96 -33.74
N LEU A 373 17.62 16.85 -33.73
CA LEU A 373 17.48 17.83 -34.81
C LEU A 373 18.55 18.91 -34.77
N ALA A 374 19.00 19.34 -33.59
CA ALA A 374 20.12 20.28 -33.46
C ALA A 374 21.44 19.67 -33.93
N ARG A 375 21.59 18.35 -33.87
CA ARG A 375 22.80 17.61 -34.25
C ARG A 375 22.72 16.95 -35.64
N ARG A 376 21.78 17.37 -36.49
CA ARG A 376 21.60 16.80 -37.84
C ARG A 376 22.85 16.82 -38.67
N ARG A 377 23.65 17.92 -38.67
CA ARG A 377 24.91 18.02 -39.39
C ARG A 377 25.93 16.98 -38.96
N GLU A 378 26.08 16.73 -37.67
CA GLU A 378 26.99 15.73 -37.09
C GLU A 378 26.57 14.31 -37.53
N ILE A 379 25.27 14.00 -37.47
CA ILE A 379 24.73 12.71 -37.89
C ILE A 379 24.89 12.51 -39.41
N ALA A 380 24.70 13.56 -40.21
CA ALA A 380 24.91 13.52 -41.66
C ALA A 380 26.40 13.26 -42.03
N VAL A 381 27.32 13.86 -41.30
CA VAL A 381 28.77 13.59 -41.45
C VAL A 381 29.10 12.13 -41.10
N MET A 382 28.55 11.60 -40.00
CA MET A 382 28.73 10.18 -39.66
C MET A 382 28.18 9.23 -40.73
N ALA A 383 27.02 9.55 -41.31
CA ALA A 383 26.44 8.77 -42.40
C ALA A 383 27.26 8.87 -43.68
N ALA A 384 27.82 10.06 -44.05
CA ALA A 384 28.72 10.26 -45.19
C ALA A 384 30.04 9.49 -45.04
N LEU A 385 30.52 9.33 -43.81
CA LEU A 385 31.71 8.51 -43.47
C LEU A 385 31.40 7.00 -43.40
N GLY A 386 30.19 6.55 -43.82
CA GLY A 386 29.83 5.13 -43.92
C GLY A 386 29.25 4.50 -42.67
N ALA A 387 28.79 5.27 -41.67
CA ALA A 387 28.11 4.71 -40.50
C ALA A 387 26.78 4.06 -40.90
N SER A 388 26.62 2.76 -40.59
CA SER A 388 25.36 2.06 -40.81
C SER A 388 24.19 2.65 -39.98
N ARG A 389 22.94 2.51 -40.46
CA ARG A 389 21.73 2.96 -39.75
C ARG A 389 21.65 2.37 -38.33
N TRP A 390 22.03 1.10 -38.16
CA TRP A 390 22.09 0.43 -36.86
C TRP A 390 23.11 1.06 -35.89
N ARG A 391 24.24 1.54 -36.39
CA ARG A 391 25.26 2.21 -35.58
C ARG A 391 24.74 3.54 -35.02
N ILE A 392 23.97 4.29 -35.83
CA ILE A 392 23.32 5.54 -35.39
C ILE A 392 22.27 5.24 -34.31
N VAL A 393 21.43 4.21 -34.53
CA VAL A 393 20.43 3.76 -33.52
C VAL A 393 21.08 3.37 -32.21
N ARG A 394 22.13 2.52 -32.27
CA ARG A 394 22.88 2.06 -31.11
C ARG A 394 23.49 3.22 -30.33
N HIS A 395 24.01 4.20 -31.02
CA HIS A 395 24.62 5.38 -30.41
C HIS A 395 23.57 6.22 -29.61
N VAL A 396 22.40 6.49 -30.20
CA VAL A 396 21.32 7.22 -29.55
C VAL A 396 20.79 6.42 -28.35
N LEU A 397 20.64 5.11 -28.49
CA LEU A 397 20.23 4.24 -27.40
C LEU A 397 21.26 4.24 -26.26
N ALA A 398 22.57 4.20 -26.56
CA ALA A 398 23.64 4.25 -25.56
C ALA A 398 23.59 5.57 -24.73
N GLU A 399 23.38 6.72 -25.39
CA GLU A 399 23.19 7.99 -24.67
C GLU A 399 21.99 7.93 -23.71
N ASN A 400 20.84 7.40 -24.17
CA ASN A 400 19.63 7.30 -23.35
C ASN A 400 19.76 6.27 -22.22
N MET A 401 20.46 5.14 -22.45
CA MET A 401 20.73 4.15 -21.41
C MET A 401 21.58 4.72 -20.27
N ILE A 402 22.56 5.58 -20.57
CA ILE A 402 23.36 6.24 -19.54
C ILE A 402 22.49 7.24 -18.75
N VAL A 403 21.67 8.04 -19.43
CA VAL A 403 20.73 8.97 -18.76
C VAL A 403 19.76 8.18 -17.89
N ALA A 404 19.22 7.06 -18.38
CA ALA A 404 18.32 6.20 -17.63
C ALA A 404 19.00 5.52 -16.44
N ALA A 405 20.27 5.12 -16.55
CA ALA A 405 21.05 4.56 -15.44
C ALA A 405 21.28 5.62 -14.33
N VAL A 406 21.65 6.85 -14.71
CA VAL A 406 21.78 7.97 -13.75
C VAL A 406 20.42 8.30 -13.12
N GLY A 407 19.36 8.36 -13.94
CA GLY A 407 17.97 8.52 -13.47
C GLY A 407 17.54 7.38 -12.54
N GLY A 408 17.91 6.13 -12.86
CA GLY A 408 17.67 4.98 -11.99
C GLY A 408 18.36 5.10 -10.63
N GLY A 409 19.62 5.56 -10.60
CA GLY A 409 20.33 5.86 -9.35
C GLY A 409 19.65 6.96 -8.53
N ALA A 410 19.25 8.06 -9.19
CA ALA A 410 18.48 9.13 -8.53
C ALA A 410 17.11 8.62 -8.06
N GLY A 411 16.45 7.78 -8.86
CA GLY A 411 15.19 7.11 -8.50
C GLY A 411 15.32 6.22 -7.28
N LEU A 412 16.43 5.48 -7.16
CA LEU A 412 16.71 4.64 -5.99
C LEU A 412 16.87 5.47 -4.70
N LEU A 413 17.53 6.63 -4.79
CA LEU A 413 17.62 7.57 -3.66
C LEU A 413 16.23 8.10 -3.25
N LEU A 414 15.40 8.46 -4.24
CA LEU A 414 14.01 8.87 -3.98
C LEU A 414 13.18 7.74 -3.37
N THR A 415 13.39 6.49 -3.82
CA THR A 415 12.74 5.31 -3.23
C THR A 415 13.13 5.13 -1.77
N TYR A 416 14.42 5.29 -1.44
CA TYR A 416 14.89 5.21 -0.06
C TYR A 416 14.19 6.22 0.84
N VAL A 417 14.13 7.49 0.41
CA VAL A 417 13.41 8.55 1.15
C VAL A 417 11.91 8.25 1.24
N GLY A 418 11.30 7.78 0.14
CA GLY A 418 9.88 7.43 0.08
C GLY A 418 9.51 6.30 1.05
N VAL A 419 10.34 5.25 1.11
CA VAL A 419 10.15 4.12 2.05
C VAL A 419 10.28 4.58 3.51
N GLN A 420 11.25 5.45 3.81
CA GLN A 420 11.41 6.02 5.18
C GLN A 420 10.23 6.91 5.60
N ALA A 421 9.61 7.62 4.66
CA ALA A 421 8.45 8.46 4.94
C ALA A 421 7.13 7.66 5.08
N LEU A 422 7.12 6.40 4.65
CA LEU A 422 5.91 5.57 4.58
C LEU A 422 5.19 5.40 5.93
N PRO A 423 5.88 5.09 7.07
CA PRO A 423 5.22 4.94 8.36
C PRO A 423 4.47 6.18 8.80
N ALA A 424 5.02 7.37 8.53
CA ALA A 424 4.39 8.64 8.85
C ALA A 424 3.13 8.92 8.02
N LEU A 425 3.06 8.40 6.79
CA LEU A 425 1.95 8.63 5.87
C LEU A 425 0.84 7.58 5.99
N SER A 426 1.19 6.33 6.30
CA SER A 426 0.25 5.20 6.32
C SER A 426 -0.40 4.96 7.68
N GLY A 427 0.15 5.53 8.75
CA GLY A 427 -0.22 5.15 10.11
C GLY A 427 0.15 3.67 10.38
N THR A 428 -0.49 3.05 11.38
CA THR A 428 -0.17 1.68 11.82
C THR A 428 -0.85 0.57 11.00
N ASN A 429 -1.49 0.90 9.87
CA ASN A 429 -2.44 -0.01 9.21
C ASN A 429 -1.90 -0.79 8.00
N LEU A 430 -0.62 -0.65 7.63
CA LEU A 430 -0.05 -1.47 6.56
C LEU A 430 0.45 -2.80 7.12
N PRO A 431 -0.12 -3.95 6.69
CA PRO A 431 0.43 -5.25 7.02
C PRO A 431 1.91 -5.32 6.63
N GLN A 432 2.73 -5.94 7.46
CA GLN A 432 4.15 -6.16 7.19
C GLN A 432 4.97 -4.87 6.94
N SER A 433 4.53 -3.71 7.45
CA SER A 433 5.24 -2.43 7.26
C SER A 433 6.71 -2.48 7.72
N GLU A 434 7.03 -3.25 8.74
CA GLU A 434 8.40 -3.45 9.25
C GLU A 434 9.31 -4.21 8.27
N ARG A 435 8.74 -4.92 7.29
CA ARG A 435 9.47 -5.69 6.28
C ARG A 435 9.71 -4.92 4.97
N ILE A 436 9.15 -3.71 4.86
CA ILE A 436 9.31 -2.90 3.64
C ILE A 436 10.74 -2.35 3.60
N HIS A 437 11.59 -2.96 2.79
CA HIS A 437 12.98 -2.55 2.58
C HIS A 437 13.39 -2.76 1.12
N ILE A 438 14.50 -2.13 0.73
CA ILE A 438 15.06 -2.27 -0.62
C ILE A 438 15.86 -3.58 -0.66
N ASP A 439 15.35 -4.56 -1.37
CA ASP A 439 15.95 -5.88 -1.56
C ASP A 439 16.53 -6.08 -2.98
N ALA A 440 17.05 -7.28 -3.26
CA ALA A 440 17.59 -7.62 -4.56
C ALA A 440 16.53 -7.56 -5.68
N TYR A 441 15.28 -7.91 -5.39
CA TYR A 441 14.18 -7.85 -6.38
C TYR A 441 13.87 -6.40 -6.76
N VAL A 442 13.87 -5.49 -5.79
CA VAL A 442 13.72 -4.04 -6.03
C VAL A 442 14.89 -3.52 -6.88
N MET A 443 16.13 -3.94 -6.62
CA MET A 443 17.29 -3.55 -7.44
C MET A 443 17.16 -4.03 -8.89
N VAL A 444 16.74 -5.28 -9.10
CA VAL A 444 16.47 -5.82 -10.44
C VAL A 444 15.33 -5.04 -11.12
N TYR A 445 14.27 -4.71 -10.38
CA TYR A 445 13.17 -3.91 -10.90
C TYR A 445 13.60 -2.51 -11.31
N VAL A 446 14.45 -1.82 -10.53
CA VAL A 446 15.03 -0.53 -10.91
C VAL A 446 15.86 -0.65 -12.18
N ALA A 447 16.71 -1.67 -12.28
CA ALA A 447 17.52 -1.89 -13.48
C ALA A 447 16.63 -2.17 -14.71
N ALA A 448 15.61 -3.00 -14.57
CA ALA A 448 14.66 -3.33 -15.63
C ALA A 448 13.84 -2.10 -16.08
N THR A 449 13.30 -1.33 -15.13
CA THR A 449 12.51 -0.13 -15.43
C THR A 449 13.36 0.99 -16.02
N ALA A 450 14.59 1.19 -15.52
CA ALA A 450 15.54 2.14 -16.12
C ALA A 450 15.92 1.70 -17.55
N GLY A 451 16.21 0.42 -17.76
CA GLY A 451 16.49 -0.13 -19.09
C GLY A 451 15.32 0.07 -20.06
N LEU A 452 14.12 -0.27 -19.62
CA LEU A 452 12.90 -0.09 -20.41
C LEU A 452 12.64 1.39 -20.72
N ALA A 453 12.78 2.28 -19.74
CA ALA A 453 12.62 3.71 -19.91
C ALA A 453 13.64 4.30 -20.90
N GLY A 454 14.91 3.88 -20.82
CA GLY A 454 15.96 4.27 -21.76
C GLY A 454 15.66 3.83 -23.19
N ILE A 455 15.14 2.60 -23.37
CA ILE A 455 14.72 2.08 -24.67
C ILE A 455 13.51 2.85 -25.20
N LEU A 456 12.45 3.01 -24.41
CA LEU A 456 11.22 3.70 -24.82
C LEU A 456 11.49 5.16 -25.19
N ALA A 457 12.29 5.87 -24.39
CA ALA A 457 12.67 7.25 -24.65
C ALA A 457 13.57 7.40 -25.89
N GLY A 458 14.47 6.43 -26.15
CA GLY A 458 15.44 6.47 -27.24
C GLY A 458 14.96 5.88 -28.56
N LEU A 459 14.01 4.93 -28.53
CA LEU A 459 13.64 4.13 -29.72
C LEU A 459 12.97 4.99 -30.81
N SER A 460 12.00 5.84 -30.44
CA SER A 460 11.29 6.69 -31.41
C SER A 460 12.23 7.68 -32.12
N PRO A 461 13.10 8.44 -31.40
CA PRO A 461 14.12 9.29 -32.04
C PRO A 461 15.10 8.52 -32.90
N ALA A 462 15.58 7.38 -32.42
CA ALA A 462 16.55 6.56 -33.12
C ALA A 462 16.00 6.03 -34.45
N LEU A 463 14.77 5.51 -34.47
CA LEU A 463 14.11 5.02 -35.69
C LEU A 463 13.83 6.14 -36.69
N GLN A 464 13.49 7.35 -36.24
CA GLN A 464 13.29 8.50 -37.14
C GLN A 464 14.61 8.92 -37.81
N LEU A 465 15.71 8.95 -37.07
CA LEU A 465 17.03 9.25 -37.64
C LEU A 465 17.51 8.19 -38.64
N ALA A 466 17.16 6.91 -38.37
CA ALA A 466 17.52 5.81 -39.26
C ALA A 466 16.71 5.74 -40.57
N ARG A 467 15.48 6.23 -40.58
CA ARG A 467 14.55 6.22 -41.75
C ARG A 467 14.72 7.43 -42.68
N GLY A 468 15.32 8.53 -42.22
CA GLY A 468 15.51 9.73 -43.01
C GLY A 468 16.52 9.47 -44.14
N ASP A 469 16.14 9.78 -45.43
CA ASP A 469 17.05 9.79 -46.58
C ASP A 469 18.00 10.99 -46.46
N LEU A 470 19.03 10.84 -45.63
CA LEU A 470 20.01 11.89 -45.31
C LEU A 470 20.78 12.40 -46.52
N LEU A 471 20.98 11.53 -47.56
CA LEU A 471 21.72 11.87 -48.77
C LEU A 471 20.89 12.72 -49.75
N HIS A 472 19.55 12.55 -49.83
CA HIS A 472 18.69 13.35 -50.70
C HIS A 472 18.48 14.77 -50.13
N SER A 473 18.50 14.96 -48.80
CA SER A 473 18.31 16.27 -48.16
C SER A 473 19.51 17.20 -48.29
N MET A 474 20.70 16.70 -48.68
CA MET A 474 21.89 17.52 -48.92
C MET A 474 21.98 18.03 -50.38
N LYS A 475 21.29 17.40 -51.36
CA LYS A 475 21.35 17.75 -52.77
C LYS A 475 20.32 18.77 -53.23
N GLU A 476 19.20 18.89 -52.51
CA GLU A 476 18.12 19.82 -52.89
C GLU A 476 17.85 20.83 -51.80
N GLY A 477 18.23 22.09 -52.03
CA GLY A 477 17.98 23.22 -51.10
C GLY A 477 16.50 23.58 -50.90
N SER A 478 15.55 22.73 -51.35
CA SER A 478 14.08 22.97 -51.32
C SER A 478 13.29 21.94 -50.56
N ALA A 479 13.88 20.83 -50.03
CA ALA A 479 13.15 19.71 -49.42
C ALA A 479 12.91 19.84 -47.88
N GLN A 480 12.65 21.05 -47.41
CA GLN A 480 12.31 21.31 -46.02
C GLN A 480 10.95 20.75 -45.57
N ARG A 481 10.10 20.27 -46.50
CA ARG A 481 8.68 19.90 -46.18
C ARG A 481 8.43 18.47 -45.77
N GLY A 482 9.28 17.49 -46.07
CA GLY A 482 8.97 16.07 -45.83
C GLY A 482 9.42 15.50 -44.48
N SER A 483 10.68 15.68 -44.11
CA SER A 483 11.23 15.03 -42.89
C SER A 483 10.92 15.75 -41.59
N GLY A 484 10.69 17.08 -41.66
CA GLY A 484 10.27 17.89 -40.50
C GLY A 484 8.82 17.60 -40.04
N ALA A 485 7.96 17.24 -41.00
CA ALA A 485 6.55 16.96 -40.73
C ALA A 485 6.36 15.67 -39.90
N THR A 486 7.14 14.63 -40.12
CA THR A 486 7.04 13.36 -39.37
C THR A 486 7.51 13.54 -37.94
N ALA A 487 8.65 14.20 -37.73
CA ALA A 487 9.16 14.48 -36.37
C ALA A 487 8.20 15.39 -35.59
N HIS A 488 7.56 16.34 -36.25
CA HIS A 488 6.54 17.20 -35.66
C HIS A 488 5.31 16.39 -35.23
N ARG A 489 4.77 15.50 -36.11
CA ARG A 489 3.62 14.63 -35.78
C ARG A 489 3.88 13.73 -34.56
N VAL A 490 5.07 13.11 -34.47
CA VAL A 490 5.41 12.26 -33.34
C VAL A 490 5.46 13.05 -32.02
N ARG A 491 6.04 14.26 -32.03
CA ARG A 491 6.04 15.12 -30.84
C ARG A 491 4.64 15.53 -30.41
N VAL A 492 3.80 15.93 -31.37
CA VAL A 492 2.40 16.23 -31.10
C VAL A 492 1.70 15.03 -30.50
N ALA A 493 1.90 13.83 -31.04
CA ALA A 493 1.32 12.60 -30.51
C ALA A 493 1.82 12.27 -29.09
N LEU A 494 3.14 12.41 -28.81
CA LEU A 494 3.70 12.21 -27.47
C LEU A 494 3.14 13.22 -26.47
N THR A 495 3.03 14.50 -26.85
CA THR A 495 2.47 15.53 -25.97
C THR A 495 0.97 15.33 -25.76
N LEU A 496 0.23 14.90 -26.79
CA LEU A 496 -1.18 14.52 -26.68
C LEU A 496 -1.37 13.37 -25.69
N ALA A 497 -0.54 12.32 -25.80
CA ALA A 497 -0.55 11.19 -24.87
C ALA A 497 -0.25 11.63 -23.43
N GLN A 498 0.75 12.51 -23.23
CA GLN A 498 1.07 13.06 -21.91
C GLN A 498 -0.09 13.80 -21.27
N ILE A 499 -0.76 14.67 -22.04
CA ILE A 499 -1.94 15.43 -21.58
C ILE A 499 -3.05 14.44 -21.22
N ALA A 500 -3.31 13.43 -22.07
CA ALA A 500 -4.32 12.41 -21.82
C ALA A 500 -4.03 11.62 -20.55
N LEU A 501 -2.81 11.10 -20.40
CA LEU A 501 -2.40 10.33 -19.21
C LEU A 501 -2.44 11.17 -17.93
N SER A 502 -1.99 12.44 -17.99
CA SER A 502 -2.07 13.37 -16.86
C SER A 502 -3.52 13.69 -16.49
N THR A 503 -4.41 13.81 -17.48
CA THR A 503 -5.85 14.00 -17.24
C THR A 503 -6.46 12.79 -16.54
N VAL A 504 -6.10 11.57 -16.93
CA VAL A 504 -6.54 10.33 -16.25
C VAL A 504 -6.13 10.34 -14.78
N LEU A 505 -4.86 10.65 -14.50
CA LEU A 505 -4.35 10.70 -13.12
C LEU A 505 -5.01 11.81 -12.31
N LEU A 506 -5.18 12.98 -12.89
CA LEU A 506 -5.81 14.12 -12.24
C LEU A 506 -7.28 13.85 -11.93
N ALA A 507 -7.99 13.18 -12.84
CA ALA A 507 -9.38 12.76 -12.61
C ALA A 507 -9.45 11.73 -11.47
N GLY A 508 -8.58 10.73 -11.45
CA GLY A 508 -8.50 9.76 -10.35
C GLY A 508 -8.21 10.41 -9.00
N ALA A 509 -7.25 11.34 -8.95
CA ALA A 509 -6.93 12.09 -7.73
C ALA A 509 -8.09 12.99 -7.28
N GLY A 510 -8.73 13.69 -8.20
CA GLY A 510 -9.89 14.53 -7.91
C GLY A 510 -11.06 13.75 -7.36
N LEU A 511 -11.35 12.56 -7.93
CA LEU A 511 -12.38 11.65 -7.42
C LEU A 511 -12.05 11.17 -6.01
N LEU A 512 -10.80 10.74 -5.74
CA LEU A 512 -10.42 10.30 -4.38
C LEU A 512 -10.42 11.45 -3.38
N MET A 513 -9.97 12.63 -3.77
CA MET A 513 -9.99 13.83 -2.91
C MET A 513 -11.42 14.19 -2.52
N ARG A 514 -12.34 14.22 -3.47
CA ARG A 514 -13.75 14.51 -3.22
C ARG A 514 -14.43 13.41 -2.41
N SER A 515 -14.13 12.14 -2.74
CA SER A 515 -14.59 10.98 -1.97
C SER A 515 -14.13 11.06 -0.51
N PHE A 516 -12.88 11.42 -0.27
CA PHE A 516 -12.34 11.61 1.08
C PHE A 516 -12.98 12.80 1.79
N SER A 517 -13.16 13.93 1.10
CA SER A 517 -13.84 15.09 1.65
C SER A 517 -15.28 14.78 2.07
N ASN A 518 -16.02 14.06 1.21
CA ASN A 518 -17.36 13.59 1.55
C ASN A 518 -17.35 12.65 2.76
N LEU A 519 -16.38 11.72 2.81
CA LEU A 519 -16.24 10.80 3.95
C LEU A 519 -15.90 11.56 5.24
N ALA A 520 -14.98 12.50 5.18
CA ALA A 520 -14.55 13.30 6.33
C ALA A 520 -15.62 14.27 6.82
N SER A 521 -16.56 14.69 5.95
CA SER A 521 -17.70 15.55 6.31
C SER A 521 -18.92 14.78 6.82
N VAL A 522 -18.88 13.44 6.86
CA VAL A 522 -19.98 12.65 7.42
C VAL A 522 -20.06 12.88 8.91
N ASP A 523 -21.24 13.25 9.38
CA ASP A 523 -21.53 13.33 10.82
C ASP A 523 -21.42 11.92 11.44
N PRO A 524 -20.48 11.69 12.38
CA PRO A 524 -20.36 10.42 13.08
C PRO A 524 -21.50 10.13 14.03
N GLY A 525 -22.33 11.13 14.36
CA GLY A 525 -23.41 11.06 15.34
C GLY A 525 -22.95 11.22 16.79
N PHE A 526 -21.69 11.62 17.01
CA PHE A 526 -21.11 11.90 18.33
C PHE A 526 -20.05 13.00 18.23
N GLN A 527 -19.70 13.61 19.36
CA GLN A 527 -18.66 14.63 19.41
C GLN A 527 -17.27 14.02 19.31
N VAL A 528 -16.45 14.56 18.42
CA VAL A 528 -15.06 14.14 18.19
C VAL A 528 -14.07 15.04 18.92
N ASP A 529 -14.33 16.35 18.91
CA ASP A 529 -13.42 17.36 19.47
C ASP A 529 -13.45 17.37 20.99
N ARG A 530 -12.28 17.56 21.59
CA ARG A 530 -12.08 17.62 23.04
C ARG A 530 -12.60 16.40 23.81
N VAL A 531 -12.51 15.23 23.20
CA VAL A 531 -12.78 13.95 23.86
C VAL A 531 -11.48 13.17 23.99
N LEU A 532 -11.03 12.97 25.23
CA LEU A 532 -9.93 12.07 25.57
C LEU A 532 -10.45 10.65 25.70
N THR A 533 -9.73 9.70 25.13
CA THR A 533 -10.00 8.27 25.28
C THR A 533 -8.82 7.57 25.97
N MET A 534 -9.10 6.52 26.69
CA MET A 534 -8.11 5.64 27.30
C MET A 534 -8.64 4.22 27.41
N SER A 535 -7.77 3.27 27.65
CA SER A 535 -8.10 1.88 27.96
C SER A 535 -7.67 1.49 29.37
N VAL A 536 -8.44 0.61 29.99
CA VAL A 536 -8.05 -0.02 31.25
C VAL A 536 -8.27 -1.53 31.10
N SER A 537 -7.17 -2.30 31.18
CA SER A 537 -7.25 -3.76 31.17
C SER A 537 -7.75 -4.25 32.51
N MET A 538 -8.84 -5.01 32.48
CA MET A 538 -9.49 -5.49 33.71
C MET A 538 -9.05 -6.92 34.04
N THR A 539 -8.92 -7.22 35.33
CA THR A 539 -8.59 -8.58 35.79
C THR A 539 -9.88 -9.28 36.18
N PRO A 540 -10.34 -10.34 35.48
CA PRO A 540 -11.61 -11.03 35.77
C PRO A 540 -11.72 -11.57 37.19
N ALA A 541 -10.62 -12.07 37.74
CA ALA A 541 -10.60 -12.58 39.12
C ALA A 541 -10.96 -11.51 40.16
N ARG A 542 -10.66 -10.24 39.90
CA ARG A 542 -10.93 -9.11 40.78
C ARG A 542 -12.32 -8.54 40.58
N TYR A 543 -12.82 -8.58 39.37
CA TYR A 543 -14.15 -8.11 38.96
C TYR A 543 -15.01 -9.26 38.42
N PRO A 544 -15.40 -10.24 39.26
CA PRO A 544 -16.01 -11.48 38.81
C PRO A 544 -17.45 -11.33 38.29
N ASN A 545 -18.08 -10.17 38.51
CA ASN A 545 -19.45 -9.91 38.08
C ASN A 545 -19.67 -8.46 37.66
N SER A 546 -20.77 -8.23 36.93
CA SER A 546 -21.19 -6.93 36.40
C SER A 546 -21.43 -5.88 37.51
N ALA A 547 -21.93 -6.27 38.68
CA ALA A 547 -22.17 -5.35 39.77
C ALA A 547 -20.86 -4.77 40.34
N ARG A 548 -19.83 -5.58 40.55
CA ARG A 548 -18.51 -5.09 41.00
C ARG A 548 -17.80 -4.26 39.91
N LEU A 549 -17.94 -4.64 38.67
CA LEU A 549 -17.44 -3.85 37.56
C LEU A 549 -18.11 -2.49 37.47
N GLY A 550 -19.43 -2.45 37.61
CA GLY A 550 -20.25 -1.23 37.69
C GLY A 550 -19.78 -0.31 38.82
N ALA A 551 -19.62 -0.86 40.03
CA ALA A 551 -19.15 -0.07 41.19
C ALA A 551 -17.73 0.53 40.96
N TYR A 552 -16.82 -0.22 40.31
CA TYR A 552 -15.51 0.30 39.92
C TYR A 552 -15.62 1.43 38.90
N THR A 553 -16.39 1.20 37.84
CA THR A 553 -16.56 2.20 36.78
C THR A 553 -17.20 3.48 37.29
N ASP A 554 -18.17 3.38 38.22
CA ASP A 554 -18.78 4.55 38.83
C ASP A 554 -17.80 5.30 39.76
N ALA A 555 -16.97 4.58 40.52
CA ALA A 555 -15.96 5.20 41.37
C ALA A 555 -14.90 5.97 40.53
N VAL A 556 -14.45 5.38 39.43
CA VAL A 556 -13.52 6.02 38.51
C VAL A 556 -14.17 7.23 37.84
N ALA A 557 -15.38 7.10 37.29
CA ALA A 557 -16.11 8.20 36.65
C ALA A 557 -16.23 9.42 37.57
N ARG A 558 -16.74 9.21 38.80
CA ARG A 558 -16.84 10.28 39.80
C ARG A 558 -15.52 10.93 40.16
N ARG A 559 -14.43 10.19 40.18
CA ARG A 559 -13.10 10.75 40.44
C ARG A 559 -12.55 11.54 39.26
N LEU A 560 -12.75 11.07 38.05
CA LEU A 560 -12.36 11.76 36.83
C LEU A 560 -13.12 13.08 36.63
N GLU A 561 -14.43 13.10 36.93
CA GLU A 561 -15.27 14.31 36.85
C GLU A 561 -14.91 15.40 37.87
N ARG A 562 -14.16 15.05 38.94
CA ARG A 562 -13.61 16.02 39.89
C ARG A 562 -12.34 16.71 39.40
N ILE A 563 -11.72 16.25 38.30
CA ILE A 563 -10.54 16.87 37.73
C ILE A 563 -10.95 18.17 37.02
N PRO A 564 -10.37 19.32 37.37
CA PRO A 564 -10.63 20.57 36.69
C PRO A 564 -10.29 20.46 35.19
N GLY A 565 -11.28 20.68 34.35
CA GLY A 565 -11.15 20.52 32.89
C GLY A 565 -11.84 19.28 32.34
N VAL A 566 -12.32 18.37 33.18
CA VAL A 566 -13.17 17.23 32.77
C VAL A 566 -14.65 17.61 32.97
N VAL A 567 -15.41 17.60 31.90
CA VAL A 567 -16.84 17.95 31.87
C VAL A 567 -17.70 16.72 32.18
N SER A 568 -17.34 15.56 31.63
CA SER A 568 -18.03 14.28 31.85
C SER A 568 -17.09 13.13 31.54
N ALA A 569 -17.22 12.03 32.28
CA ALA A 569 -16.42 10.83 32.10
C ALA A 569 -17.30 9.58 32.12
N SER A 570 -17.04 8.64 31.21
CA SER A 570 -17.81 7.40 31.16
C SER A 570 -16.98 6.25 30.63
N SER A 571 -17.34 5.04 31.04
CA SER A 571 -16.78 3.82 30.44
C SER A 571 -17.71 3.24 29.38
N THR A 572 -17.11 2.49 28.46
CA THR A 572 -17.81 1.72 27.43
C THR A 572 -17.05 0.45 27.11
N THR A 573 -17.70 -0.56 26.59
CA THR A 573 -17.07 -1.81 26.15
C THR A 573 -16.26 -1.65 24.88
N ALA A 574 -16.55 -0.65 24.04
CA ALA A 574 -15.74 -0.31 22.86
C ALA A 574 -16.04 1.13 22.42
N LEU A 575 -15.05 1.78 21.80
CA LEU A 575 -15.24 3.08 21.16
C LEU A 575 -15.91 2.93 19.79
N PRO A 576 -16.61 3.96 19.30
CA PRO A 576 -17.01 4.02 17.91
C PRO A 576 -15.81 3.81 16.97
N SER A 577 -16.01 3.10 15.87
CA SER A 577 -14.99 2.67 14.91
C SER A 577 -14.02 1.58 15.40
N GLU A 578 -14.23 1.03 16.59
CA GLU A 578 -13.58 -0.21 17.04
C GLU A 578 -14.43 -1.44 16.71
N PHE A 579 -13.86 -2.62 17.01
CA PHE A 579 -14.51 -3.89 16.69
C PHE A 579 -15.83 -4.06 17.45
N PRO A 580 -16.93 -4.44 16.77
CA PRO A 580 -18.22 -4.62 17.41
C PRO A 580 -18.32 -5.94 18.17
N ILE A 581 -19.04 -5.90 19.27
CA ILE A 581 -19.66 -7.09 19.84
C ILE A 581 -21.14 -7.00 19.47
N ASP A 582 -21.63 -7.94 18.70
CA ASP A 582 -23.04 -8.04 18.31
C ASP A 582 -23.70 -9.24 18.94
N PHE A 583 -24.96 -9.05 19.32
CA PHE A 583 -25.81 -10.11 19.86
C PHE A 583 -27.17 -10.10 19.18
N PRO A 584 -27.80 -11.27 19.05
CA PRO A 584 -29.15 -11.35 18.59
C PRO A 584 -30.10 -10.71 19.61
N VAL A 585 -31.03 -9.92 19.13
CA VAL A 585 -32.05 -9.22 19.91
C VAL A 585 -33.42 -9.71 19.45
N SER A 586 -34.25 -10.07 20.43
CA SER A 586 -35.64 -10.48 20.22
C SER A 586 -36.58 -9.52 20.89
N VAL A 587 -37.68 -9.12 20.27
CA VAL A 587 -38.73 -8.29 20.81
C VAL A 587 -39.70 -9.15 21.61
N VAL A 588 -40.02 -8.75 22.85
CA VAL A 588 -41.01 -9.45 23.70
C VAL A 588 -42.40 -9.11 23.20
N GLY A 589 -43.27 -10.12 23.12
CA GLY A 589 -44.68 -9.95 22.68
C GLY A 589 -44.90 -10.06 21.16
N ARG A 590 -43.88 -10.25 20.39
CA ARG A 590 -43.97 -10.47 18.93
C ARG A 590 -43.82 -11.95 18.53
N SER A 591 -43.73 -12.82 19.50
CA SER A 591 -43.52 -14.26 19.39
C SER A 591 -44.77 -15.12 19.50
N ASP A 592 -45.98 -14.54 19.42
CA ASP A 592 -47.25 -15.29 19.61
C ASP A 592 -47.76 -15.97 18.32
N GLU A 593 -47.07 -15.91 17.22
CA GLU A 593 -47.32 -16.88 16.14
C GLU A 593 -46.50 -18.15 16.43
N PRO A 594 -47.12 -19.35 16.41
CA PRO A 594 -46.42 -20.60 16.60
C PRO A 594 -45.29 -20.64 15.55
N ALA A 595 -44.05 -20.83 16.02
CA ALA A 595 -42.87 -20.85 15.24
C ALA A 595 -43.02 -21.85 14.05
N VAL A 596 -43.51 -21.39 12.91
CA VAL A 596 -43.15 -22.01 11.65
C VAL A 596 -41.63 -21.80 11.58
N ALA A 597 -40.95 -22.92 11.61
CA ALA A 597 -39.47 -22.94 11.54
C ALA A 597 -38.99 -21.98 10.46
N GLY A 598 -38.47 -20.79 10.83
CA GLY A 598 -37.93 -19.79 9.93
C GLY A 598 -38.40 -18.33 10.08
N SER A 599 -39.35 -17.99 10.96
CA SER A 599 -39.96 -16.63 10.96
C SER A 599 -39.84 -15.77 12.22
N SER A 600 -39.00 -16.10 13.20
CA SER A 600 -38.62 -15.10 14.20
C SER A 600 -37.59 -14.15 13.58
N VAL A 601 -37.97 -12.89 13.34
CA VAL A 601 -37.02 -11.84 12.90
C VAL A 601 -36.04 -11.59 14.04
N GLN A 602 -34.97 -12.34 14.06
CA GLN A 602 -33.88 -12.14 14.99
C GLN A 602 -33.00 -11.02 14.40
N LEU A 603 -32.94 -9.89 15.09
CA LEU A 603 -32.14 -8.74 14.72
C LEU A 603 -30.77 -8.87 15.39
N ASP A 604 -29.69 -8.77 14.64
CA ASP A 604 -28.35 -8.67 15.20
C ASP A 604 -28.07 -7.20 15.53
N ALA A 605 -27.88 -6.91 16.82
CA ALA A 605 -27.61 -5.54 17.28
C ALA A 605 -26.27 -5.46 18.01
N TRP A 606 -25.56 -4.36 17.79
CA TRP A 606 -24.35 -4.04 18.52
C TRP A 606 -24.63 -3.80 19.98
N TYR A 607 -23.79 -4.32 20.82
CA TYR A 607 -23.91 -4.27 22.26
C TYR A 607 -22.89 -3.31 22.86
N ARG A 608 -23.36 -2.38 23.68
CA ARG A 608 -22.54 -1.46 24.46
C ARG A 608 -22.94 -1.51 25.91
N ALA A 609 -22.04 -1.95 26.80
CA ALA A 609 -22.19 -1.70 28.22
C ALA A 609 -21.56 -0.35 28.55
N ILE A 610 -22.31 0.56 29.14
CA ILE A 610 -21.91 1.95 29.35
C ILE A 610 -22.25 2.42 30.78
N ASN A 611 -21.51 3.43 31.28
CA ASN A 611 -21.96 4.20 32.44
C ASN A 611 -23.01 5.23 32.03
N PRO A 612 -23.83 5.72 33.01
CA PRO A 612 -24.91 6.67 32.74
C PRO A 612 -24.52 7.92 31.96
N HIS A 613 -23.32 8.46 32.16
CA HIS A 613 -22.83 9.70 31.57
C HIS A 613 -22.28 9.54 30.13
N TYR A 614 -22.36 8.36 29.54
CA TYR A 614 -21.80 8.08 28.21
C TYR A 614 -22.34 9.00 27.09
N PHE A 615 -23.67 9.17 27.07
CA PHE A 615 -24.32 10.02 26.08
C PHE A 615 -23.94 11.50 26.23
N ALA A 616 -23.75 11.95 27.49
CA ALA A 616 -23.26 13.30 27.78
C ALA A 616 -21.79 13.47 27.39
N ALA A 617 -20.92 12.47 27.68
CA ALA A 617 -19.51 12.50 27.34
C ALA A 617 -19.30 12.51 25.80
N MET A 618 -20.09 11.71 25.07
CA MET A 618 -20.03 11.63 23.62
C MET A 618 -20.95 12.63 22.90
N ASN A 619 -21.75 13.41 23.64
CA ASN A 619 -22.74 14.34 23.09
C ASN A 619 -23.73 13.68 22.11
N ILE A 620 -24.15 12.44 22.39
CA ILE A 620 -25.15 11.73 21.60
C ILE A 620 -26.54 12.22 21.99
N PRO A 621 -27.35 12.75 21.05
CA PRO A 621 -28.64 13.37 21.40
C PRO A 621 -29.69 12.34 21.81
N LEU A 622 -30.41 12.61 22.91
CA LEU A 622 -31.62 11.90 23.24
C LEU A 622 -32.74 12.30 22.28
N ARG A 623 -33.44 11.33 21.73
CA ARG A 623 -34.54 11.53 20.75
C ARG A 623 -35.90 11.34 21.40
N ALA A 624 -36.00 10.36 22.28
CA ALA A 624 -37.26 10.10 23.02
C ALA A 624 -36.98 9.39 24.35
N GLY A 625 -37.81 9.54 25.35
CA GLY A 625 -37.65 8.92 26.64
C GLY A 625 -36.59 9.57 27.52
N ARG A 626 -35.77 8.77 28.21
CA ARG A 626 -34.66 9.21 29.07
C ARG A 626 -33.39 8.44 28.82
N VAL A 627 -32.27 9.03 29.15
CA VAL A 627 -30.97 8.33 29.20
C VAL A 627 -30.84 7.48 30.46
N LEU A 628 -29.81 6.67 30.55
CA LEU A 628 -29.45 5.91 31.74
C LEU A 628 -29.08 6.88 32.87
N THR A 629 -29.41 6.48 34.11
CA THR A 629 -29.14 7.25 35.34
C THR A 629 -28.49 6.35 36.38
N ASP A 630 -27.94 6.93 37.45
CA ASP A 630 -27.34 6.18 38.56
C ASP A 630 -28.32 5.22 39.24
N SER A 631 -29.62 5.45 39.12
CA SER A 631 -30.67 4.56 39.65
C SER A 631 -30.80 3.26 38.83
N ASP A 632 -30.28 3.22 37.60
CA ASP A 632 -30.28 2.03 36.75
C ASP A 632 -29.12 1.07 37.09
N GLY A 633 -28.70 1.04 38.33
CA GLY A 633 -27.62 0.17 38.82
C GLY A 633 -28.01 -1.31 38.91
N ALA A 634 -27.18 -2.13 39.56
CA ALA A 634 -27.32 -3.59 39.61
C ALA A 634 -28.66 -4.08 40.18
N SER A 635 -29.24 -3.35 41.17
CA SER A 635 -30.53 -3.65 41.80
C SER A 635 -31.72 -2.99 41.12
N GLY A 636 -31.47 -2.14 40.09
CA GLY A 636 -32.53 -1.46 39.34
C GLY A 636 -33.32 -2.40 38.43
N ALA A 637 -34.46 -1.94 37.92
CA ALA A 637 -35.21 -2.65 36.91
C ALA A 637 -34.33 -2.85 35.67
N PRO A 638 -34.40 -4.00 34.96
CA PRO A 638 -33.64 -4.23 33.74
C PRO A 638 -34.02 -3.24 32.63
N VAL A 639 -33.13 -2.37 32.25
CA VAL A 639 -33.38 -1.33 31.24
C VAL A 639 -32.38 -1.40 30.08
N VAL A 640 -32.75 -0.83 28.94
CA VAL A 640 -31.93 -0.66 27.77
C VAL A 640 -32.26 0.67 27.07
N VAL A 641 -31.25 1.34 26.56
CA VAL A 641 -31.39 2.45 25.60
C VAL A 641 -31.04 1.92 24.24
N VAL A 642 -31.75 2.32 23.20
CA VAL A 642 -31.54 1.88 21.85
C VAL A 642 -31.28 3.08 20.91
N ASN A 643 -30.60 2.85 19.79
CA ASN A 643 -30.49 3.90 18.79
C ASN A 643 -31.76 3.94 17.91
N GLN A 644 -31.91 5.03 17.13
CA GLN A 644 -33.05 5.19 16.22
C GLN A 644 -33.14 4.06 15.17
N ALA A 645 -32.00 3.55 14.68
CA ALA A 645 -31.97 2.47 13.71
C ALA A 645 -32.60 1.19 14.28
N LEU A 646 -32.26 0.81 15.52
CA LEU A 646 -32.85 -0.36 16.18
C LEU A 646 -34.34 -0.13 16.52
N ALA A 647 -34.71 1.06 17.05
CA ALA A 647 -36.09 1.38 17.34
C ALA A 647 -36.98 1.22 16.10
N ARG A 648 -36.56 1.74 14.96
CA ARG A 648 -37.31 1.60 13.67
C ARG A 648 -37.37 0.16 13.17
N ALA A 649 -36.30 -0.60 13.28
CA ALA A 649 -36.24 -1.99 12.79
C ALA A 649 -37.06 -2.93 13.69
N ALA A 650 -36.96 -2.77 15.01
CA ALA A 650 -37.66 -3.62 15.98
C ALA A 650 -39.13 -3.24 16.16
N PHE A 651 -39.47 -1.95 16.01
CA PHE A 651 -40.80 -1.41 16.25
C PHE A 651 -41.24 -0.49 15.09
N PRO A 652 -41.60 -1.04 13.92
CA PRO A 652 -41.97 -0.25 12.75
C PRO A 652 -43.18 0.68 12.95
N ASN A 653 -44.05 0.35 13.90
CA ASN A 653 -45.28 1.12 14.23
C ASN A 653 -45.02 2.29 15.22
N GLY A 654 -43.78 2.48 15.69
CA GLY A 654 -43.41 3.61 16.56
C GLY A 654 -43.45 3.32 18.06
N ASP A 655 -43.87 2.15 18.53
CA ASP A 655 -44.11 1.81 19.96
C ASP A 655 -42.82 1.30 20.66
N ALA A 656 -41.69 1.84 20.36
CA ALA A 656 -40.44 1.34 20.91
C ALA A 656 -40.23 1.70 22.38
N LEU A 657 -40.68 2.90 22.85
CA LEU A 657 -40.56 3.29 24.25
C LEU A 657 -41.49 2.45 25.12
N GLY A 658 -40.99 1.90 26.25
CA GLY A 658 -41.69 0.99 27.11
C GLY A 658 -41.78 -0.45 26.58
N GLY A 659 -41.40 -0.68 25.29
CA GLY A 659 -41.25 -2.02 24.75
C GLY A 659 -40.13 -2.80 25.44
N ALA A 660 -40.11 -4.11 25.35
CA ALA A 660 -39.09 -4.94 25.99
C ALA A 660 -38.31 -5.77 24.99
N LEU A 661 -36.98 -5.86 25.20
CA LEU A 661 -36.03 -6.61 24.39
C LEU A 661 -35.34 -7.70 25.23
N VAL A 662 -35.10 -8.86 24.64
CA VAL A 662 -34.20 -9.89 25.16
C VAL A 662 -32.93 -9.91 24.30
N ILE A 663 -31.78 -9.74 24.95
CA ILE A 663 -30.46 -9.67 24.27
C ILE A 663 -29.74 -11.00 24.45
N GLY A 664 -29.18 -11.56 23.42
CA GLY A 664 -28.33 -12.76 23.45
C GLY A 664 -29.09 -14.09 23.45
N ARG A 665 -30.36 -14.13 23.06
CA ARG A 665 -31.13 -15.39 22.93
C ARG A 665 -30.42 -16.34 21.95
N GLY A 666 -30.19 -17.59 22.39
CA GLY A 666 -29.44 -18.59 21.62
C GLY A 666 -27.93 -18.57 21.85
N TYR A 667 -27.41 -17.52 22.49
CA TYR A 667 -25.99 -17.39 22.91
C TYR A 667 -25.83 -17.48 24.44
N LEU A 668 -26.73 -16.87 25.16
CA LEU A 668 -26.79 -16.93 26.63
C LEU A 668 -27.67 -18.10 27.05
N THR A 669 -27.20 -18.85 28.05
CA THR A 669 -27.93 -20.03 28.59
C THR A 669 -28.49 -19.79 29.97
N ASP A 670 -28.03 -18.76 30.69
CA ASP A 670 -28.51 -18.41 31.99
C ASP A 670 -29.82 -17.60 31.89
N ALA A 671 -30.88 -18.04 32.52
CA ALA A 671 -32.16 -17.34 32.57
C ALA A 671 -32.06 -15.93 33.15
N ARG A 672 -31.06 -15.69 34.02
CA ARG A 672 -30.80 -14.36 34.59
C ARG A 672 -30.26 -13.39 33.54
N ASP A 673 -29.47 -13.89 32.62
CA ASP A 673 -28.88 -13.10 31.53
C ASP A 673 -29.92 -12.80 30.43
N LEU A 674 -30.93 -13.65 30.26
CA LEU A 674 -32.00 -13.53 29.28
C LEU A 674 -33.22 -12.74 29.77
N ARG A 675 -33.10 -11.96 30.85
CA ARG A 675 -34.20 -11.12 31.35
C ARG A 675 -34.65 -10.10 30.31
N PRO A 676 -35.96 -9.91 30.09
CA PRO A 676 -36.47 -8.80 29.31
C PRO A 676 -36.02 -7.45 29.90
N ARG A 677 -35.55 -6.56 29.01
CA ARG A 677 -35.10 -5.20 29.35
C ARG A 677 -36.06 -4.18 28.73
N THR A 678 -36.57 -3.27 29.56
CA THR A 678 -37.48 -2.21 29.11
C THR A 678 -36.67 -1.13 28.35
N ILE A 679 -37.15 -0.73 27.17
CA ILE A 679 -36.59 0.40 26.42
C ILE A 679 -37.03 1.69 27.13
N VAL A 680 -36.08 2.36 27.81
CA VAL A 680 -36.32 3.62 28.52
C VAL A 680 -35.97 4.86 27.70
N GLY A 681 -35.23 4.71 26.67
CA GLY A 681 -34.80 5.83 25.79
C GLY A 681 -34.40 5.41 24.42
N ILE A 682 -34.53 6.37 23.49
CA ILE A 682 -34.06 6.27 22.09
C ILE A 682 -33.09 7.41 21.88
N VAL A 683 -31.86 7.07 21.46
CA VAL A 683 -30.80 8.04 21.18
C VAL A 683 -30.49 8.14 19.66
N GLY A 684 -29.76 9.17 19.31
CA GLY A 684 -29.28 9.36 17.93
C GLY A 684 -28.46 8.17 17.39
N ASP A 685 -28.48 8.01 16.08
CA ASP A 685 -27.68 6.98 15.40
C ASP A 685 -26.21 7.38 15.38
N THR A 686 -25.30 6.46 15.69
CA THR A 686 -23.86 6.63 15.67
C THR A 686 -23.22 5.69 14.63
N ARG A 687 -22.16 6.15 13.95
CA ARG A 687 -21.46 5.37 12.92
C ARG A 687 -20.38 4.48 13.53
N GLU A 688 -20.83 3.48 14.24
CA GLU A 688 -19.99 2.58 15.03
C GLU A 688 -18.99 1.73 14.19
N ARG A 689 -19.33 1.39 12.92
CA ARG A 689 -18.45 0.61 12.02
C ARG A 689 -17.42 1.46 11.27
N GLY A 690 -17.41 2.78 11.55
CA GLY A 690 -16.65 3.77 10.77
C GLY A 690 -17.55 4.55 9.82
N LEU A 691 -17.08 5.70 9.40
CA LEU A 691 -17.84 6.71 8.64
C LEU A 691 -18.44 6.20 7.32
N ARG A 692 -17.84 5.19 6.73
CA ARG A 692 -18.25 4.62 5.43
C ARG A 692 -19.56 3.83 5.51
N PHE A 693 -19.89 3.28 6.68
CA PHE A 693 -21.03 2.38 6.86
C PHE A 693 -22.24 3.11 7.42
N ALA A 694 -23.42 2.60 7.13
CA ALA A 694 -24.63 3.05 7.78
C ALA A 694 -24.58 2.76 9.30
N PRO A 695 -25.26 3.54 10.13
CA PRO A 695 -25.37 3.25 11.56
C PRO A 695 -25.93 1.84 11.79
N PRO A 696 -25.27 0.99 12.60
CA PRO A 696 -25.78 -0.32 12.93
C PRO A 696 -26.93 -0.22 13.94
N LEU A 697 -27.71 -1.29 14.07
CA LEU A 697 -28.64 -1.47 15.18
C LEU A 697 -27.83 -1.55 16.47
N THR A 698 -28.12 -0.74 17.49
CA THR A 698 -27.27 -0.66 18.68
C THR A 698 -28.12 -0.65 19.98
N THR A 699 -27.68 -1.45 20.95
CA THR A 699 -28.25 -1.50 22.33
C THR A 699 -27.20 -0.95 23.28
N TYR A 700 -27.63 -0.13 24.22
CA TYR A 700 -26.86 0.44 25.32
C TYR A 700 -27.42 -0.04 26.66
N VAL A 701 -26.64 -0.78 27.44
CA VAL A 701 -27.01 -1.40 28.69
C VAL A 701 -26.15 -0.84 29.83
N PRO A 702 -26.64 -0.58 31.02
CA PRO A 702 -25.81 -0.19 32.15
C PRO A 702 -24.73 -1.27 32.42
N VAL A 703 -23.47 -0.87 32.65
CA VAL A 703 -22.39 -1.81 33.00
C VAL A 703 -22.77 -2.71 34.16
N ALA A 704 -23.40 -2.14 35.20
CA ALA A 704 -23.83 -2.88 36.38
C ALA A 704 -24.94 -3.90 36.11
N GLN A 705 -25.66 -3.78 34.98
CA GLN A 705 -26.74 -4.69 34.55
C GLN A 705 -26.33 -5.56 33.36
N SER A 706 -25.09 -5.49 32.91
CA SER A 706 -24.61 -6.32 31.81
C SER A 706 -24.74 -7.81 32.15
N PRO A 707 -25.17 -8.68 31.21
CA PRO A 707 -25.19 -10.12 31.42
C PRO A 707 -23.81 -10.63 31.85
N GLU A 708 -23.80 -11.50 32.89
CA GLU A 708 -22.55 -11.94 33.51
C GLU A 708 -21.62 -12.65 32.52
N ARG A 709 -22.17 -13.43 31.60
CA ARG A 709 -21.39 -14.09 30.56
C ARG A 709 -20.78 -13.09 29.57
N ILE A 710 -21.53 -12.05 29.21
CA ILE A 710 -21.01 -10.97 28.34
C ILE A 710 -19.92 -10.19 29.06
N THR A 711 -20.15 -9.86 30.35
CA THR A 711 -19.17 -9.17 31.20
C THR A 711 -17.84 -9.95 31.25
N ARG A 712 -17.88 -11.26 31.52
CA ARG A 712 -16.67 -12.10 31.51
C ARG A 712 -16.00 -12.11 30.15
N LEU A 713 -16.77 -12.30 29.07
CA LEU A 713 -16.22 -12.28 27.71
C LEU A 713 -15.48 -10.96 27.42
N VAL A 714 -16.08 -9.84 27.81
CA VAL A 714 -15.47 -8.51 27.60
C VAL A 714 -14.22 -8.36 28.46
N LEU A 715 -14.28 -8.70 29.75
CA LEU A 715 -13.14 -8.54 30.66
C LEU A 715 -11.96 -9.43 30.28
N ASP A 716 -12.22 -10.63 29.77
CA ASP A 716 -11.15 -11.56 29.35
C ASP A 716 -10.43 -11.12 28.06
N LYS A 717 -11.14 -10.42 27.18
CA LYS A 717 -10.70 -10.26 25.80
C LYS A 717 -10.48 -8.82 25.38
N ILE A 718 -11.13 -7.85 26.02
CA ILE A 718 -11.15 -6.46 25.54
C ILE A 718 -10.91 -5.52 26.73
N PRO A 719 -9.94 -4.60 26.65
CA PRO A 719 -9.78 -3.58 27.68
C PRO A 719 -11.01 -2.67 27.73
N LEU A 720 -11.44 -2.34 28.94
CA LEU A 720 -12.51 -1.38 29.14
C LEU A 720 -12.11 -0.03 28.58
N ARG A 721 -12.92 0.55 27.73
CA ARG A 721 -12.70 1.86 27.14
C ARG A 721 -13.29 2.97 27.99
N TRP A 722 -12.64 4.11 28.00
CA TRP A 722 -13.10 5.30 28.67
C TRP A 722 -13.16 6.45 27.70
N VAL A 723 -14.16 7.31 27.88
CA VAL A 723 -14.33 8.56 27.16
C VAL A 723 -14.49 9.69 28.16
N LEU A 724 -13.70 10.75 28.00
CA LEU A 724 -13.69 11.93 28.85
C LEU A 724 -13.89 13.15 27.97
N ARG A 725 -14.99 13.84 28.15
CA ARG A 725 -15.21 15.15 27.54
C ARG A 725 -14.51 16.21 28.36
N THR A 726 -13.71 17.03 27.69
CA THR A 726 -12.86 18.04 28.32
C THR A 726 -13.18 19.45 27.81
N ASP A 727 -12.99 20.48 28.63
CA ASP A 727 -13.03 21.90 28.23
C ASP A 727 -11.63 22.44 27.88
N ARG A 728 -10.57 21.65 28.18
CA ARG A 728 -9.16 21.93 27.90
C ARG A 728 -8.60 20.98 26.85
N GLU A 729 -7.36 21.21 26.50
CA GLU A 729 -6.63 20.29 25.62
C GLU A 729 -6.50 18.92 26.27
N PRO A 730 -6.97 17.84 25.62
CA PRO A 730 -6.99 16.49 26.20
C PRO A 730 -5.61 15.98 26.64
N ALA A 731 -4.55 16.36 25.92
CA ALA A 731 -3.19 15.90 26.19
C ALA A 731 -2.68 16.37 27.57
N ASP A 732 -3.06 17.56 27.99
CA ASP A 732 -2.62 18.16 29.27
C ASP A 732 -3.20 17.42 30.48
N LEU A 733 -4.32 16.74 30.32
CA LEU A 733 -5.00 16.02 31.38
C LEU A 733 -4.47 14.61 31.60
N VAL A 734 -3.72 14.05 30.66
CA VAL A 734 -3.26 12.64 30.70
C VAL A 734 -2.54 12.26 32.01
N PRO A 735 -1.58 13.04 32.53
CA PRO A 735 -0.90 12.68 33.78
C PRO A 735 -1.87 12.61 34.98
N THR A 736 -2.76 13.60 35.09
CA THR A 736 -3.73 13.71 36.17
C THR A 736 -4.80 12.59 36.09
N VAL A 737 -5.28 12.30 34.90
CA VAL A 737 -6.23 11.20 34.64
C VAL A 737 -5.60 9.86 35.01
N ARG A 738 -4.34 9.61 34.62
CA ARG A 738 -3.63 8.37 34.97
C ARG A 738 -3.52 8.19 36.50
N GLN A 739 -3.15 9.23 37.23
CA GLN A 739 -3.08 9.20 38.70
C GLN A 739 -4.47 8.97 39.33
N ALA A 740 -5.50 9.59 38.78
CA ALA A 740 -6.86 9.44 39.30
C ALA A 740 -7.39 8.00 39.15
N VAL A 741 -7.09 7.31 38.04
CA VAL A 741 -7.44 5.90 37.83
C VAL A 741 -6.68 5.00 38.80
N LEU A 742 -5.35 5.16 38.90
CA LEU A 742 -4.51 4.39 39.83
C LEU A 742 -4.90 4.60 41.32
N ALA A 743 -5.42 5.77 41.66
CA ALA A 743 -5.89 6.02 43.03
C ALA A 743 -7.18 5.28 43.39
N VAL A 744 -7.94 4.77 42.42
CA VAL A 744 -9.08 3.89 42.62
C VAL A 744 -8.65 2.43 42.74
N ASP A 745 -7.82 1.99 41.81
CA ASP A 745 -7.21 0.65 41.84
C ASP A 745 -5.79 0.70 41.26
N PRO A 746 -4.73 0.56 42.11
CA PRO A 746 -3.35 0.61 41.69
C PRO A 746 -2.94 -0.51 40.72
N THR A 747 -3.73 -1.59 40.64
CA THR A 747 -3.44 -2.75 39.79
C THR A 747 -4.03 -2.63 38.39
N GLN A 748 -4.80 -1.56 38.10
CA GLN A 748 -5.49 -1.33 36.83
C GLN A 748 -5.04 -0.01 36.18
N PRO A 749 -3.86 0.02 35.55
CA PRO A 749 -3.36 1.26 34.98
C PRO A 749 -4.13 1.66 33.73
N ALA A 750 -4.33 2.96 33.56
CA ALA A 750 -4.84 3.52 32.32
C ALA A 750 -3.72 3.57 31.25
N ALA A 751 -4.05 3.12 30.05
CA ALA A 751 -3.18 3.05 28.89
C ALA A 751 -3.88 3.62 27.65
N ASP A 752 -3.20 3.63 26.50
CA ASP A 752 -3.74 3.99 25.18
C ASP A 752 -4.47 5.34 25.13
N PHE A 753 -3.89 6.33 25.76
CA PHE A 753 -4.41 7.68 25.69
C PHE A 753 -4.37 8.18 24.25
N ALA A 754 -5.52 8.59 23.73
CA ALA A 754 -5.67 9.15 22.39
C ALA A 754 -6.86 10.12 22.39
N THR A 755 -6.89 11.06 21.47
CA THR A 755 -8.11 11.82 21.24
C THR A 755 -9.12 11.02 20.42
N MET A 756 -10.42 11.31 20.55
CA MET A 756 -11.44 10.70 19.70
C MET A 756 -11.22 11.04 18.22
N ALA A 757 -10.61 12.20 17.94
CA ALA A 757 -10.18 12.59 16.61
C ALA A 757 -9.09 11.65 16.04
N ASP A 758 -8.12 11.23 16.86
CA ASP A 758 -7.11 10.25 16.46
C ASP A 758 -7.72 8.87 16.19
N VAL A 759 -8.66 8.46 17.05
CA VAL A 759 -9.37 7.18 16.89
C VAL A 759 -10.13 7.16 15.55
N LEU A 760 -10.89 8.20 15.28
CA LEU A 760 -11.64 8.36 14.03
C LEU A 760 -10.69 8.49 12.84
N GLY A 761 -9.62 9.28 12.98
CA GLY A 761 -8.58 9.47 11.98
C GLY A 761 -7.91 8.16 11.55
N ARG A 762 -7.65 7.26 12.51
CA ARG A 762 -7.12 5.91 12.21
C ARG A 762 -8.10 5.08 11.36
N SER A 763 -9.40 5.22 11.58
CA SER A 763 -10.42 4.47 10.82
C SER A 763 -10.50 4.87 9.35
N ILE A 764 -10.10 6.11 9.00
CA ILE A 764 -10.09 6.63 7.62
C ILE A 764 -8.67 6.76 7.04
N SER A 765 -7.64 6.30 7.77
CA SER A 765 -6.24 6.41 7.32
C SER A 765 -5.94 5.70 5.99
N PRO A 766 -6.54 4.54 5.64
CA PRO A 766 -6.32 3.92 4.34
C PRO A 766 -6.81 4.78 3.18
N GLN A 767 -7.96 5.45 3.34
CA GLN A 767 -8.53 6.33 2.33
C GLN A 767 -7.67 7.60 2.17
N ARG A 768 -7.20 8.16 3.29
CA ARG A 768 -6.28 9.30 3.32
C ARG A 768 -4.96 8.95 2.62
N PHE A 769 -4.39 7.79 2.89
CA PHE A 769 -3.17 7.31 2.25
C PHE A 769 -3.32 7.23 0.73
N ASN A 770 -4.39 6.57 0.24
CA ASN A 770 -4.66 6.45 -1.19
C ASN A 770 -4.86 7.81 -1.86
N MET A 771 -5.59 8.74 -1.22
CA MET A 771 -5.79 10.10 -1.70
C MET A 771 -4.45 10.85 -1.81
N VAL A 772 -3.63 10.83 -0.76
CA VAL A 772 -2.34 11.55 -0.74
C VAL A 772 -1.41 11.00 -1.81
N MET A 773 -1.29 9.68 -1.93
CA MET A 773 -0.45 9.04 -2.95
C MET A 773 -0.88 9.43 -4.37
N LEU A 774 -2.17 9.29 -4.68
CA LEU A 774 -2.65 9.58 -6.03
C LEU A 774 -2.59 11.08 -6.35
N THR A 775 -2.80 11.95 -5.37
CA THR A 775 -2.64 13.41 -5.52
C THR A 775 -1.19 13.78 -5.79
N THR A 776 -0.24 13.18 -5.08
CA THR A 776 1.20 13.39 -5.30
C THR A 776 1.61 12.96 -6.71
N PHE A 777 1.17 11.77 -7.16
CA PHE A 777 1.47 11.29 -8.51
C PHE A 777 0.80 12.14 -9.59
N SER A 778 -0.41 12.64 -9.33
CA SER A 778 -1.09 13.56 -10.26
C SER A 778 -0.41 14.92 -10.35
N GLY A 779 0.07 15.45 -9.23
CA GLY A 779 0.88 16.67 -9.21
C GLY A 779 2.17 16.52 -10.01
N LEU A 780 2.85 15.38 -9.82
CA LEU A 780 4.05 15.03 -10.59
C LEU A 780 3.74 14.90 -12.09
N ALA A 781 2.67 14.20 -12.45
CA ALA A 781 2.23 14.05 -13.84
C ALA A 781 1.89 15.40 -14.48
N LEU A 782 1.24 16.29 -13.73
CA LEU A 782 0.87 17.64 -14.18
C LEU A 782 2.11 18.50 -14.42
N ALA A 783 3.10 18.45 -13.53
CA ALA A 783 4.38 19.13 -13.70
C ALA A 783 5.14 18.61 -14.93
N LEU A 784 5.18 17.28 -15.11
CA LEU A 784 5.79 16.64 -16.28
C LEU A 784 5.05 17.02 -17.57
N ALA A 785 3.72 17.09 -17.57
CA ALA A 785 2.94 17.55 -18.72
C ALA A 785 3.23 19.02 -19.07
N ALA A 786 3.34 19.88 -18.06
CA ALA A 786 3.71 21.28 -18.25
C ALA A 786 5.10 21.41 -18.93
N ILE A 787 6.08 20.65 -18.48
CA ILE A 787 7.44 20.59 -19.08
C ILE A 787 7.36 20.13 -20.53
N GLY A 788 6.57 19.11 -20.84
CA GLY A 788 6.39 18.59 -22.19
C GLY A 788 5.76 19.62 -23.15
N VAL A 789 4.69 20.27 -22.71
CA VAL A 789 4.01 21.35 -23.48
C VAL A 789 4.94 22.54 -23.67
N TYR A 790 5.63 22.98 -22.61
CA TYR A 790 6.63 24.04 -22.68
C TYR A 790 7.72 23.71 -23.71
N GLY A 791 8.29 22.50 -23.66
CA GLY A 791 9.32 22.05 -24.59
C GLY A 791 8.85 22.04 -26.05
N LEU A 792 7.63 21.55 -26.32
CA LEU A 792 7.02 21.56 -27.66
C LEU A 792 6.82 22.98 -28.17
N THR A 793 6.29 23.87 -27.32
CA THR A 793 6.02 25.27 -27.70
C THR A 793 7.31 26.06 -27.92
N ALA A 794 8.29 25.92 -27.02
CA ALA A 794 9.60 26.57 -27.15
C ALA A 794 10.31 26.16 -28.45
N TYR A 795 10.23 24.88 -28.81
CA TYR A 795 10.78 24.39 -30.07
C TYR A 795 10.03 24.92 -31.29
N ALA A 796 8.68 24.93 -31.26
CA ALA A 796 7.87 25.47 -32.36
C ALA A 796 8.17 26.96 -32.60
N VAL A 797 8.39 27.72 -31.54
CA VAL A 797 8.82 29.11 -31.60
C VAL A 797 10.20 29.22 -32.23
N ALA A 798 11.19 28.42 -31.77
CA ALA A 798 12.57 28.46 -32.29
C ALA A 798 12.63 28.13 -33.79
N GLN A 799 11.81 27.19 -34.27
CA GLN A 799 11.76 26.87 -35.71
C GLN A 799 11.10 27.98 -36.56
N ARG A 800 10.18 28.76 -35.99
CA ARG A 800 9.45 29.79 -36.71
C ARG A 800 9.96 31.19 -36.41
N THR A 801 11.14 31.33 -35.80
CA THR A 801 11.70 32.64 -35.43
C THR A 801 11.78 33.61 -36.62
N ARG A 802 12.22 33.12 -37.79
CA ARG A 802 12.29 33.90 -39.04
C ARG A 802 10.88 34.30 -39.55
N GLU A 803 9.93 33.36 -39.54
CA GLU A 803 8.51 33.63 -39.92
C GLU A 803 7.88 34.64 -38.97
N ILE A 804 8.12 34.52 -37.66
CA ILE A 804 7.67 35.46 -36.63
C ILE A 804 8.31 36.82 -36.86
N GLY A 805 9.62 36.89 -37.17
CA GLY A 805 10.34 38.11 -37.49
C GLY A 805 9.77 38.82 -38.73
N ILE A 806 9.46 38.11 -39.80
CA ILE A 806 8.82 38.62 -41.00
C ILE A 806 7.42 39.15 -40.66
N ARG A 807 6.61 38.45 -39.92
CA ARG A 807 5.26 38.90 -39.55
C ARG A 807 5.30 40.15 -38.68
N VAL A 808 6.27 40.23 -37.74
CA VAL A 808 6.48 41.43 -36.91
C VAL A 808 6.89 42.64 -37.79
N SER A 809 7.80 42.43 -38.75
CA SER A 809 8.22 43.50 -39.70
C SER A 809 7.11 43.94 -40.62
N LEU A 810 6.11 43.07 -40.91
CA LEU A 810 4.90 43.37 -41.65
C LEU A 810 3.76 43.94 -40.80
N GLY A 811 4.00 44.28 -39.52
CA GLY A 811 3.04 44.94 -38.65
C GLY A 811 2.13 44.02 -37.81
N ALA A 812 2.42 42.73 -37.70
CA ALA A 812 1.66 41.85 -36.85
C ALA A 812 1.76 42.26 -35.37
N THR A 813 0.63 42.42 -34.70
CA THR A 813 0.59 42.78 -33.29
C THR A 813 1.00 41.64 -32.38
N ARG A 814 1.56 41.96 -31.21
CA ARG A 814 1.99 40.95 -30.17
C ARG A 814 0.83 40.04 -29.75
N THR A 815 -0.38 40.60 -29.69
CA THR A 815 -1.61 39.88 -29.33
C THR A 815 -2.01 38.87 -30.40
N GLN A 816 -1.81 39.15 -31.68
CA GLN A 816 -2.11 38.21 -32.78
C GLN A 816 -1.17 37.02 -32.77
N LEU A 817 0.13 37.23 -32.52
CA LEU A 817 1.12 36.17 -32.39
C LEU A 817 0.86 35.28 -31.17
N LEU A 818 0.58 35.91 -30.01
CA LEU A 818 0.22 35.21 -28.79
C LEU A 818 -1.04 34.34 -28.98
N ARG A 819 -2.13 34.93 -29.55
CA ARG A 819 -3.36 34.17 -29.83
C ARG A 819 -3.14 32.97 -30.76
N GLY A 820 -2.29 33.10 -31.76
CA GLY A 820 -1.96 31.99 -32.66
C GLY A 820 -1.25 30.80 -31.95
N LEU A 821 -0.25 31.11 -31.12
CA LEU A 821 0.51 30.11 -30.38
C LEU A 821 -0.34 29.50 -29.25
N LEU A 822 -1.07 30.32 -28.48
CA LEU A 822 -1.97 29.82 -27.45
C LEU A 822 -3.10 28.98 -28.02
N GLY A 823 -3.67 29.36 -29.19
CA GLY A 823 -4.72 28.59 -29.86
C GLY A 823 -4.25 27.19 -30.30
N GLN A 824 -3.00 27.05 -30.71
CA GLN A 824 -2.43 25.75 -31.03
C GLN A 824 -2.27 24.88 -29.78
N GLY A 825 -1.73 25.44 -28.68
CA GLY A 825 -1.62 24.76 -27.39
C GLY A 825 -2.98 24.32 -26.84
N LEU A 826 -3.98 25.21 -26.97
CA LEU A 826 -5.34 24.97 -26.50
C LEU A 826 -6.05 23.84 -27.25
N ARG A 827 -5.90 23.77 -28.58
CA ARG A 827 -6.45 22.63 -29.37
C ARG A 827 -5.83 21.31 -28.94
N LEU A 828 -4.53 21.29 -28.72
CA LEU A 828 -3.81 20.08 -28.26
C LEU A 828 -4.27 19.67 -26.85
N CYS A 829 -4.45 20.66 -25.96
CA CYS A 829 -4.99 20.43 -24.61
C CYS A 829 -6.40 19.83 -24.70
N LEU A 830 -7.29 20.44 -25.47
CA LEU A 830 -8.67 19.97 -25.61
C LEU A 830 -8.73 18.53 -26.12
N ALA A 831 -7.98 18.22 -27.18
CA ALA A 831 -7.92 16.86 -27.74
C ALA A 831 -7.36 15.85 -26.74
N GLY A 832 -6.26 16.20 -26.03
CA GLY A 832 -5.66 15.34 -25.01
C GLY A 832 -6.56 15.13 -23.80
N THR A 833 -7.23 16.21 -23.36
CA THR A 833 -8.17 16.13 -22.23
C THR A 833 -9.40 15.29 -22.56
N ILE A 834 -9.98 15.41 -23.76
CA ILE A 834 -11.09 14.54 -24.21
C ILE A 834 -10.64 13.07 -24.19
N LEU A 835 -9.50 12.77 -24.76
CA LEU A 835 -8.96 11.41 -24.77
C LEU A 835 -8.69 10.92 -23.32
N GLY A 836 -8.16 11.78 -22.47
CA GLY A 836 -7.91 11.49 -21.05
C GLY A 836 -9.20 11.26 -20.26
N LEU A 837 -10.27 12.01 -20.51
CA LEU A 837 -11.56 11.80 -19.87
C LEU A 837 -12.18 10.44 -20.24
N VAL A 838 -12.03 10.00 -21.47
CA VAL A 838 -12.44 8.65 -21.88
C VAL A 838 -11.64 7.61 -21.06
N GLY A 839 -10.32 7.76 -20.95
CA GLY A 839 -9.48 6.91 -20.10
C GLY A 839 -9.87 6.97 -18.62
N ALA A 840 -10.24 8.15 -18.12
CA ALA A 840 -10.68 8.33 -16.73
C ALA A 840 -11.98 7.58 -16.41
N ILE A 841 -12.90 7.42 -17.36
CA ILE A 841 -14.12 6.60 -17.19
C ILE A 841 -13.74 5.12 -16.95
N PHE A 842 -12.75 4.60 -17.67
CA PHE A 842 -12.26 3.23 -17.45
C PHE A 842 -11.55 3.09 -16.09
N LEU A 843 -10.69 4.03 -15.74
CA LEU A 843 -10.04 4.05 -14.41
C LEU A 843 -11.10 4.18 -13.30
N GLY A 844 -12.13 4.99 -13.51
CA GLY A 844 -13.25 5.16 -12.57
C GLY A 844 -13.96 3.85 -12.22
N ARG A 845 -14.02 2.89 -13.16
CA ARG A 845 -14.56 1.55 -12.88
C ARG A 845 -13.68 0.77 -11.87
N LEU A 846 -12.37 0.91 -11.99
CA LEU A 846 -11.41 0.29 -11.06
C LEU A 846 -11.47 0.95 -9.69
N LEU A 847 -11.74 2.25 -9.64
CA LEU A 847 -11.84 3.03 -8.40
C LEU A 847 -13.17 2.84 -7.65
N ARG A 848 -14.20 2.22 -8.22
CA ARG A 848 -15.55 2.13 -7.62
C ARG A 848 -15.56 1.63 -6.19
N THR A 849 -14.72 0.64 -5.87
CA THR A 849 -14.63 0.07 -4.52
C THR A 849 -13.96 1.01 -3.51
N LEU A 850 -13.19 1.98 -4.00
CA LEU A 850 -12.47 2.97 -3.20
C LEU A 850 -13.27 4.26 -3.02
N LEU A 851 -14.26 4.54 -3.87
CA LEU A 851 -15.07 5.74 -3.83
C LEU A 851 -16.18 5.65 -2.77
N PHE A 852 -16.48 6.79 -2.15
CA PHE A 852 -17.56 6.95 -1.18
C PHE A 852 -18.41 8.18 -1.54
N GLY A 853 -19.73 8.00 -1.65
CA GLY A 853 -20.69 9.08 -1.81
C GLY A 853 -20.63 9.84 -3.14
N ILE A 854 -19.85 9.36 -4.13
CA ILE A 854 -19.74 9.95 -5.46
C ILE A 854 -19.75 8.89 -6.55
N SER A 855 -20.17 9.27 -7.74
CA SER A 855 -20.06 8.43 -8.92
C SER A 855 -18.66 8.50 -9.54
N ALA A 856 -18.26 7.45 -10.27
CA ALA A 856 -17.01 7.44 -11.03
C ALA A 856 -16.98 8.50 -12.16
N THR A 857 -18.12 9.08 -12.51
CA THR A 857 -18.29 10.09 -13.56
C THR A 857 -18.79 11.42 -12.99
N ASP A 858 -18.29 11.79 -11.80
CA ASP A 858 -18.69 13.01 -11.11
C ASP A 858 -18.41 14.26 -11.94
N GLY A 859 -19.47 14.99 -12.35
CA GLY A 859 -19.39 16.12 -13.27
C GLY A 859 -18.55 17.29 -12.75
N LEU A 860 -18.65 17.61 -11.45
CA LEU A 860 -17.87 18.71 -10.86
C LEU A 860 -16.37 18.39 -10.87
N THR A 861 -15.99 17.17 -10.51
CA THR A 861 -14.59 16.73 -10.59
C THR A 861 -14.06 16.84 -12.01
N MET A 862 -14.84 16.41 -13.02
CA MET A 862 -14.42 16.48 -14.42
C MET A 862 -14.23 17.94 -14.90
N VAL A 863 -15.11 18.86 -14.50
CA VAL A 863 -14.97 20.30 -14.80
C VAL A 863 -13.69 20.87 -14.16
N ILE A 864 -13.42 20.57 -12.89
CA ILE A 864 -12.20 21.02 -12.21
C ILE A 864 -10.95 20.49 -12.90
N VAL A 865 -10.96 19.22 -13.32
CA VAL A 865 -9.85 18.59 -14.05
C VAL A 865 -9.59 19.30 -15.37
N ILE A 866 -10.64 19.57 -16.16
CA ILE A 866 -10.54 20.31 -17.42
C ILE A 866 -9.97 21.71 -17.18
N ALA A 867 -10.51 22.44 -16.21
CA ALA A 867 -10.06 23.79 -15.87
C ALA A 867 -8.58 23.81 -15.43
N THR A 868 -8.17 22.87 -14.60
CA THR A 868 -6.77 22.73 -14.13
C THR A 868 -5.82 22.44 -15.28
N MET A 869 -6.16 21.44 -16.12
CA MET A 869 -5.35 21.12 -17.30
C MET A 869 -5.23 22.29 -18.26
N MET A 870 -6.33 23.00 -18.51
CA MET A 870 -6.36 24.19 -19.35
C MET A 870 -5.45 25.28 -18.79
N ALA A 871 -5.55 25.58 -17.50
CA ALA A 871 -4.72 26.59 -16.83
C ALA A 871 -3.23 26.26 -16.93
N VAL A 872 -2.85 25.01 -16.68
CA VAL A 872 -1.45 24.55 -16.77
C VAL A 872 -0.91 24.64 -18.19
N VAL A 873 -1.68 24.20 -19.19
CA VAL A 873 -1.25 24.25 -20.60
C VAL A 873 -1.14 25.68 -21.07
N VAL A 874 -2.06 26.57 -20.69
CA VAL A 874 -1.98 27.99 -20.97
C VAL A 874 -0.72 28.61 -20.36
N ALA A 875 -0.45 28.35 -19.09
CA ALA A 875 0.75 28.84 -18.40
C ALA A 875 2.05 28.32 -19.07
N ALA A 876 2.11 27.01 -19.39
CA ALA A 876 3.25 26.39 -20.06
C ALA A 876 3.48 26.93 -21.48
N THR A 877 2.41 27.30 -22.19
CA THR A 877 2.48 27.84 -23.56
C THR A 877 2.81 29.33 -23.54
N TYR A 878 2.29 30.11 -22.56
CA TYR A 878 2.45 31.54 -22.48
C TYR A 878 3.93 31.96 -22.31
N LEU A 879 4.70 31.28 -21.45
CA LEU A 879 6.09 31.64 -21.18
C LEU A 879 7.00 31.64 -22.42
N PRO A 880 7.06 30.59 -23.27
CA PRO A 880 7.86 30.60 -24.48
C PRO A 880 7.29 31.53 -25.53
N ALA A 881 5.94 31.69 -25.65
CA ALA A 881 5.30 32.59 -26.57
C ALA A 881 5.60 34.08 -26.25
N ALA A 882 5.57 34.45 -24.97
CA ALA A 882 5.91 35.78 -24.50
C ALA A 882 7.40 36.14 -24.76
N ARG A 883 8.30 35.15 -24.61
CA ARG A 883 9.74 35.32 -24.97
C ARG A 883 9.93 35.54 -26.46
N ALA A 884 9.18 34.82 -27.30
CA ALA A 884 9.23 34.95 -28.74
C ALA A 884 8.81 36.36 -29.21
N CYS A 885 7.82 36.94 -28.57
CA CYS A 885 7.34 38.29 -28.89
C CYS A 885 8.27 39.42 -28.44
N ARG A 886 9.35 39.13 -27.73
CA ARG A 886 10.41 40.08 -27.32
C ARG A 886 11.66 40.02 -28.18
N ILE A 887 11.71 39.15 -29.19
CA ILE A 887 12.90 38.99 -30.06
C ILE A 887 12.93 40.18 -31.01
N ASP A 888 14.09 40.84 -31.13
CA ASP A 888 14.36 41.92 -32.06
C ASP A 888 14.26 41.42 -33.51
N PRO A 889 13.38 41.95 -34.36
CA PRO A 889 13.21 41.51 -35.75
C PRO A 889 14.48 41.60 -36.57
N VAL A 890 15.38 42.56 -36.30
CA VAL A 890 16.67 42.70 -37.01
C VAL A 890 17.61 41.55 -36.68
N ARG A 891 17.64 41.08 -35.42
CA ARG A 891 18.41 39.92 -35.02
C ARG A 891 17.83 38.60 -35.56
N ALA A 892 16.49 38.51 -35.68
CA ALA A 892 15.78 37.33 -36.18
C ALA A 892 16.04 37.12 -37.69
N LEU A 893 16.30 38.19 -38.48
CA LEU A 893 16.59 38.15 -39.90
C LEU A 893 18.10 37.94 -40.22
N ARG A 894 19.00 38.17 -39.22
CA ARG A 894 20.48 37.98 -39.36
C ARG A 894 20.99 36.60 -38.92
N GLN A 895 20.16 35.75 -38.32
CA GLN A 895 20.57 34.36 -37.97
C GLN A 895 20.46 33.47 -39.21
N GLU A 896 21.62 33.26 -39.85
CA GLU A 896 21.82 32.22 -40.88
C GLU A 896 21.94 30.82 -40.26
#